data_829f47d7f71cd7ecd32695d249d3d063
#
_entry.id   829f47d7f71cd7ecd32695d249d3d063
#
_cell.length_a   1.000
_cell.length_b   1.000
_cell.length_c   1.000
_cell.angle_alpha   90.00
_cell.angle_beta   90.00
_cell.angle_gamma   90.00
#
_symmetry.space_group_name_H-M   'P 1'
#
loop_
_entity.id
_entity.type
_entity.pdbx_description
1 polymer ?
#
loop_
_entity_poly.entity_id
_entity_poly.type
_entity_poly.pdbx_seq_one_letter_code
_entity_poly.pdbx_strand_id
1 'polypeptide(L)'
;MKFKKTLIATVMSTLSTLSVAGTPLNNDDWLHVEGNQIVDTNGNSVWLTGANWFGFNATERVFHGLWSVNLESTLDSIAARGINILRVPISTELLKEWQNGIYKRVSVNTAANPDLVGATSLEVFDAFLAHSKKIGIKVLLDVHSAEADNSGHIEKMWYKGDITSEDFYSAWEWVAARYANDDTIIAFDLENEPHGKPWADNDFAKWDNSTDENNWKYACETAANRVLDANPNMLITCEGIESFPVDGITWTSKDKNDYHNNWWGGNLRGVKDFPIDLGERQSQFMYSPHDYGPLVFAQGWFYEGFDKETLYKDVWKDNWMFIHEENISPLLIGEWGGFMDGGDNEAWMYAIRDLITENKLHHTFWCINPNSGDTGGLLNNDWVTWDEEKYDLFKPSLWTNNEGKFVSLDHQVALGSDETGVSLNEYFADLTPSVNITSPVEGSVVLTGSDINLFYSLSQINSVNVYVNSVLVEQQAETSGTAVFKAPIEEGDFVVNLVGVDETGNELAITDEITLTAVNEIVLEPKISVSAPLSDSSVETNSEINVSVDLTDATGFEVTFNGLTSLFSGSTGVITAPTEPGVYTLTVTALDKSNKPLNASDSIDLIVTAPVIEPSELTCSVGEINAWDSGFTISNIAVKNNGSEAVNTWSVELKFNSAVDFVSGWSGHFEGANSTFTVTNLDYNGMLAAGQTTIFGMQASYSGELLAPTCTVN
;
A
#
# COMPACT_ATOMS: atom_id res chain seq x y z
N MET A 1 -74.82 -16.28 61.36
CA MET A 1 -74.07 -16.90 60.29
C MET A 1 -73.27 -15.77 59.60
N LYS A 2 -71.98 -15.67 59.83
CA LYS A 2 -71.16 -14.62 59.25
C LYS A 2 -70.36 -15.16 58.06
N PHE A 3 -70.64 -14.63 56.86
CA PHE A 3 -69.86 -14.94 55.66
C PHE A 3 -68.63 -14.08 55.60
N LYS A 4 -67.44 -14.71 55.61
CA LYS A 4 -66.14 -14.07 55.32
C LYS A 4 -66.05 -13.93 53.79
N LYS A 5 -65.80 -12.69 53.33
CA LYS A 5 -65.41 -12.41 51.96
C LYS A 5 -63.84 -12.40 51.92
N THR A 6 -63.30 -13.34 51.17
CA THR A 6 -61.86 -13.37 50.87
C THR A 6 -61.61 -12.43 49.68
N LEU A 7 -60.78 -11.42 49.89
CA LEU A 7 -60.30 -10.48 48.88
C LEU A 7 -59.07 -11.09 48.23
N ILE A 8 -59.11 -11.43 46.93
CA ILE A 8 -57.93 -11.81 46.15
C ILE A 8 -57.38 -10.52 45.59
N ALA A 9 -56.17 -10.12 46.07
CA ALA A 9 -55.39 -9.03 45.50
C ALA A 9 -54.57 -9.59 44.37
N THR A 10 -54.90 -9.19 43.12
CA THR A 10 -54.07 -9.45 41.96
C THR A 10 -52.93 -8.41 41.95
N VAL A 11 -51.69 -8.86 42.16
CA VAL A 11 -50.49 -8.04 41.99
C VAL A 11 -50.19 -7.99 40.51
N MET A 12 -50.47 -6.87 39.85
CA MET A 12 -49.93 -6.53 38.55
C MET A 12 -48.49 -6.09 38.71
N SER A 13 -47.52 -6.92 38.37
CA SER A 13 -46.12 -6.51 38.22
C SER A 13 -45.99 -5.71 36.90
N THR A 14 -45.87 -4.41 37.02
CA THR A 14 -45.40 -3.55 35.94
C THR A 14 -43.89 -3.78 35.81
N LEU A 15 -43.49 -4.52 34.76
CA LEU A 15 -42.10 -4.40 34.26
C LEU A 15 -41.94 -3.00 33.71
N SER A 16 -41.28 -2.12 34.45
CA SER A 16 -40.70 -0.92 33.91
C SER A 16 -39.44 -1.34 33.14
N THR A 17 -39.52 -1.31 31.83
CA THR A 17 -38.33 -1.25 31.00
C THR A 17 -37.58 0.03 31.36
N LEU A 18 -36.54 -0.08 32.14
CA LEU A 18 -35.51 0.96 32.19
C LEU A 18 -34.91 1.03 30.78
N SER A 19 -35.32 2.04 30.00
CA SER A 19 -34.49 2.52 28.91
C SER A 19 -33.22 3.04 29.60
N VAL A 20 -32.13 2.32 29.44
CA VAL A 20 -30.81 2.90 29.69
C VAL A 20 -30.72 4.06 28.72
N ALA A 21 -30.90 5.29 29.21
CA ALA A 21 -30.51 6.46 28.48
C ALA A 21 -29.00 6.28 28.24
N GLY A 22 -28.59 6.08 27.00
CA GLY A 22 -27.17 6.04 26.68
C GLY A 22 -26.49 7.26 27.28
N THR A 23 -25.33 7.08 27.85
CA THR A 23 -24.47 8.17 28.30
C THR A 23 -24.36 9.16 27.13
N PRO A 24 -24.54 10.46 27.34
CA PRO A 24 -24.32 11.43 26.26
C PRO A 24 -22.92 11.19 25.70
N LEU A 25 -22.79 11.07 24.38
CA LEU A 25 -21.49 10.95 23.73
C LEU A 25 -20.68 12.18 24.10
N ASN A 26 -19.51 11.98 24.72
CA ASN A 26 -18.61 13.05 25.08
C ASN A 26 -17.85 13.53 23.83
N ASN A 27 -17.28 14.71 23.88
CA ASN A 27 -16.42 15.29 22.84
C ASN A 27 -14.97 15.18 23.33
N ASP A 28 -14.48 13.94 23.52
CA ASP A 28 -13.23 13.59 24.19
C ASP A 28 -12.29 12.71 23.34
N ASP A 29 -12.60 12.53 22.05
CA ASP A 29 -11.83 11.69 21.13
C ASP A 29 -10.75 12.46 20.35
N TRP A 30 -10.39 13.66 20.83
CA TRP A 30 -9.33 14.44 20.24
C TRP A 30 -7.98 13.75 20.38
N LEU A 31 -7.15 13.85 19.34
CA LEU A 31 -5.84 13.23 19.27
C LEU A 31 -4.74 14.28 19.23
N HIS A 32 -3.53 13.89 19.62
CA HIS A 32 -2.34 14.72 19.49
C HIS A 32 -1.10 13.87 19.18
N VAL A 33 -0.01 14.55 18.84
CA VAL A 33 1.25 13.92 18.41
C VAL A 33 2.26 13.92 19.55
N GLU A 34 2.87 12.77 19.81
CA GLU A 34 4.03 12.60 20.67
C GLU A 34 5.15 11.84 19.91
N GLY A 35 6.22 12.54 19.53
CA GLY A 35 7.28 11.98 18.70
C GLY A 35 6.74 11.50 17.35
N ASN A 36 6.90 10.23 17.02
CA ASN A 36 6.39 9.61 15.80
C ASN A 36 5.05 8.86 15.99
N GLN A 37 4.34 9.14 17.10
CA GLN A 37 3.06 8.50 17.42
C GLN A 37 1.92 9.49 17.50
N ILE A 38 0.70 9.02 17.26
CA ILE A 38 -0.53 9.73 17.59
C ILE A 38 -1.07 9.10 18.85
N VAL A 39 -1.45 9.94 19.81
CA VAL A 39 -1.99 9.51 21.12
C VAL A 39 -3.36 10.14 21.38
N ASP A 40 -4.17 9.43 22.18
CA ASP A 40 -5.44 9.94 22.68
C ASP A 40 -5.24 10.94 23.83
N THR A 41 -6.33 11.47 24.37
CA THR A 41 -6.32 12.39 25.51
C THR A 41 -5.81 11.75 26.82
N ASN A 42 -5.68 10.44 26.88
CA ASN A 42 -5.13 9.67 28.01
C ASN A 42 -3.64 9.33 27.82
N GLY A 43 -3.03 9.70 26.69
CA GLY A 43 -1.65 9.38 26.33
C GLY A 43 -1.46 7.97 25.78
N ASN A 44 -2.53 7.30 25.39
CA ASN A 44 -2.43 5.97 24.77
C ASN A 44 -2.22 6.10 23.26
N SER A 45 -1.27 5.37 22.72
CA SER A 45 -1.01 5.32 21.29
C SER A 45 -2.18 4.70 20.52
N VAL A 46 -2.63 5.37 19.47
CA VAL A 46 -3.72 4.92 18.60
C VAL A 46 -3.21 4.65 17.18
N TRP A 47 -3.95 3.85 16.42
CA TRP A 47 -3.61 3.53 15.05
C TRP A 47 -4.78 3.88 14.11
N LEU A 48 -4.59 4.91 13.27
CA LEU A 48 -5.53 5.31 12.25
C LEU A 48 -5.40 4.34 11.07
N THR A 49 -6.43 3.55 10.82
CA THR A 49 -6.49 2.55 9.74
C THR A 49 -7.74 2.74 8.93
N GLY A 50 -7.61 3.36 7.78
CA GLY A 50 -8.74 3.91 7.07
C GLY A 50 -8.76 3.69 5.57
N ALA A 51 -9.74 4.34 4.94
CA ALA A 51 -9.87 4.39 3.50
C ALA A 51 -10.41 5.74 3.04
N ASN A 52 -10.25 6.03 1.75
CA ASN A 52 -10.76 7.22 1.11
C ASN A 52 -12.15 6.94 0.52
N TRP A 53 -13.10 7.87 0.68
CA TRP A 53 -14.38 7.86 -0.03
C TRP A 53 -14.62 9.23 -0.66
N PHE A 54 -14.47 9.32 -1.98
CA PHE A 54 -14.54 10.59 -2.69
C PHE A 54 -15.91 10.89 -3.29
N GLY A 55 -16.09 12.16 -3.71
CA GLY A 55 -17.27 12.67 -4.40
C GLY A 55 -17.64 14.09 -4.03
N PHE A 56 -17.36 14.59 -2.82
CA PHE A 56 -17.60 16.00 -2.46
C PHE A 56 -16.64 16.96 -3.18
N ASN A 57 -15.48 16.49 -3.59
CA ASN A 57 -14.53 17.22 -4.44
C ASN A 57 -14.97 17.29 -5.91
N ALA A 58 -15.89 16.39 -6.33
CA ALA A 58 -16.35 16.28 -7.71
C ALA A 58 -17.54 17.21 -8.02
N THR A 59 -17.95 17.26 -9.30
CA THR A 59 -19.11 18.08 -9.74
C THR A 59 -20.42 17.69 -9.07
N GLU A 60 -20.54 16.46 -8.60
CA GLU A 60 -21.68 15.93 -7.86
C GLU A 60 -21.83 16.55 -6.47
N ARG A 61 -20.73 17.00 -5.85
CA ARG A 61 -20.68 17.63 -4.50
C ARG A 61 -21.30 16.77 -3.40
N VAL A 62 -21.21 15.44 -3.56
CA VAL A 62 -21.72 14.42 -2.66
C VAL A 62 -21.00 13.12 -2.94
N PHE A 63 -20.88 12.21 -1.97
CA PHE A 63 -20.24 10.92 -2.18
C PHE A 63 -20.69 10.23 -3.47
N HIS A 64 -19.74 9.80 -4.27
CA HIS A 64 -20.04 8.90 -5.38
C HIS A 64 -20.62 7.58 -4.86
N GLY A 65 -21.54 7.00 -5.62
CA GLY A 65 -22.31 5.80 -5.22
C GLY A 65 -23.70 6.13 -4.66
N LEU A 66 -23.94 7.31 -4.07
CA LEU A 66 -25.24 7.67 -3.50
C LEU A 66 -26.37 7.78 -4.55
N TRP A 67 -26.05 7.72 -5.82
CA TRP A 67 -27.05 7.54 -6.90
C TRP A 67 -27.61 6.13 -6.97
N SER A 68 -27.06 5.14 -6.24
CA SER A 68 -27.50 3.74 -6.23
C SER A 68 -27.69 3.17 -4.83
N VAL A 69 -26.83 3.51 -3.86
CA VAL A 69 -26.81 2.92 -2.52
C VAL A 69 -27.32 3.85 -1.42
N ASN A 70 -27.58 3.26 -0.25
CA ASN A 70 -27.96 4.00 0.95
C ASN A 70 -26.70 4.43 1.72
N LEU A 71 -26.67 5.68 2.19
CA LEU A 71 -25.53 6.27 2.92
C LEU A 71 -25.20 5.48 4.19
N GLU A 72 -26.19 5.30 5.07
CA GLU A 72 -26.01 4.68 6.38
C GLU A 72 -25.55 3.22 6.25
N SER A 73 -26.22 2.42 5.42
CA SER A 73 -25.85 1.01 5.23
C SER A 73 -24.46 0.83 4.59
N THR A 74 -24.03 1.78 3.76
CA THR A 74 -22.66 1.76 3.21
C THR A 74 -21.65 2.05 4.32
N LEU A 75 -21.92 3.02 5.18
CA LEU A 75 -21.07 3.33 6.34
C LEU A 75 -21.02 2.16 7.34
N ASP A 76 -22.17 1.52 7.61
CA ASP A 76 -22.23 0.33 8.47
C ASP A 76 -21.33 -0.80 7.90
N SER A 77 -21.38 -1.00 6.56
CA SER A 77 -20.52 -1.99 5.89
C SER A 77 -19.05 -1.64 6.00
N ILE A 78 -18.69 -0.36 5.88
CA ILE A 78 -17.31 0.14 6.01
C ILE A 78 -16.80 -0.08 7.45
N ALA A 79 -17.59 0.29 8.45
CA ALA A 79 -17.24 0.08 9.87
C ALA A 79 -17.07 -1.40 10.21
N ALA A 80 -18.00 -2.25 9.75
CA ALA A 80 -17.93 -3.70 9.96
C ALA A 80 -16.72 -4.38 9.32
N ARG A 81 -16.06 -3.69 8.37
CA ARG A 81 -14.81 -4.11 7.72
C ARG A 81 -13.56 -3.50 8.35
N GLY A 82 -13.68 -2.79 9.48
CA GLY A 82 -12.58 -2.35 10.31
C GLY A 82 -11.94 -1.01 9.93
N ILE A 83 -12.58 -0.24 9.07
CA ILE A 83 -12.13 1.11 8.69
C ILE A 83 -12.56 2.08 9.79
N ASN A 84 -11.60 2.55 10.61
CA ASN A 84 -11.89 3.41 11.76
C ASN A 84 -11.81 4.91 11.45
N ILE A 85 -11.24 5.27 10.29
CA ILE A 85 -11.19 6.65 9.81
C ILE A 85 -11.49 6.70 8.31
N LEU A 86 -12.30 7.66 7.88
CA LEU A 86 -12.53 7.94 6.46
C LEU A 86 -11.85 9.26 6.07
N ARG A 87 -10.94 9.22 5.09
CA ARG A 87 -10.46 10.40 4.39
C ARG A 87 -11.49 10.79 3.33
N VAL A 88 -11.97 12.02 3.41
CA VAL A 88 -13.09 12.52 2.60
C VAL A 88 -12.64 13.68 1.73
N PRO A 89 -12.38 13.44 0.43
CA PRO A 89 -12.08 14.48 -0.54
C PRO A 89 -13.23 15.49 -0.69
N ILE A 90 -12.89 16.79 -0.55
CA ILE A 90 -13.77 17.94 -0.77
C ILE A 90 -13.02 19.00 -1.59
N SER A 91 -13.68 20.05 -2.09
CA SER A 91 -13.00 21.16 -2.77
C SER A 91 -13.09 22.46 -1.99
N THR A 92 -12.10 23.34 -2.18
CA THR A 92 -12.15 24.70 -1.66
C THR A 92 -13.40 25.44 -2.14
N GLU A 93 -13.77 25.29 -3.42
CA GLU A 93 -15.00 25.85 -3.99
C GLU A 93 -16.24 25.46 -3.18
N LEU A 94 -16.41 24.18 -2.84
CA LEU A 94 -17.58 23.71 -2.11
C LEU A 94 -17.61 24.26 -0.67
N LEU A 95 -16.47 24.27 0.02
CA LEU A 95 -16.37 24.88 1.34
C LEU A 95 -16.69 26.38 1.32
N LYS A 96 -16.24 27.11 0.29
CA LYS A 96 -16.57 28.53 0.08
C LYS A 96 -18.05 28.73 -0.26
N GLU A 97 -18.66 27.86 -1.04
CA GLU A 97 -20.11 27.88 -1.28
C GLU A 97 -20.86 27.78 0.07
N TRP A 98 -20.51 26.81 0.90
CA TRP A 98 -21.12 26.63 2.22
C TRP A 98 -20.88 27.82 3.14
N GLN A 99 -19.66 28.36 3.20
CA GLN A 99 -19.30 29.54 3.95
C GLN A 99 -20.17 30.77 3.57
N ASN A 100 -20.48 30.92 2.30
CA ASN A 100 -21.28 32.01 1.75
C ASN A 100 -22.79 31.73 1.78
N GLY A 101 -23.25 30.64 2.39
CA GLY A 101 -24.67 30.28 2.48
C GLY A 101 -25.25 29.79 1.15
N ILE A 102 -24.41 29.33 0.23
CA ILE A 102 -24.82 28.74 -1.05
C ILE A 102 -24.96 27.22 -0.89
N TYR A 103 -26.19 26.78 -0.65
CA TYR A 103 -26.50 25.37 -0.40
C TYR A 103 -27.18 24.78 -1.63
N LYS A 104 -26.40 24.11 -2.48
CA LYS A 104 -26.91 23.44 -3.68
C LYS A 104 -27.50 22.07 -3.32
N ARG A 105 -28.67 21.78 -3.89
CA ARG A 105 -29.25 20.42 -3.80
C ARG A 105 -28.46 19.44 -4.63
N VAL A 106 -28.28 18.24 -4.07
CA VAL A 106 -27.55 17.15 -4.71
C VAL A 106 -28.49 16.06 -5.23
N SER A 107 -27.99 15.24 -6.14
CA SER A 107 -28.73 14.12 -6.70
C SER A 107 -28.33 12.81 -6.00
N VAL A 108 -29.20 12.31 -5.15
CA VAL A 108 -29.06 11.00 -4.49
C VAL A 108 -30.21 10.10 -4.86
N ASN A 109 -30.04 8.79 -4.72
CA ASN A 109 -31.12 7.83 -4.89
C ASN A 109 -32.10 7.96 -3.71
N THR A 110 -33.21 8.66 -3.93
CA THR A 110 -34.20 8.95 -2.89
C THR A 110 -35.01 7.71 -2.47
N ALA A 111 -35.02 6.64 -3.26
CA ALA A 111 -35.63 5.38 -2.85
C ALA A 111 -34.74 4.64 -1.86
N ALA A 112 -33.43 4.72 -2.03
CA ALA A 112 -32.45 4.18 -1.09
C ALA A 112 -32.25 5.11 0.11
N ASN A 113 -32.34 6.44 -0.07
CA ASN A 113 -32.10 7.46 0.94
C ASN A 113 -33.35 8.37 1.13
N PRO A 114 -34.45 7.86 1.71
CA PRO A 114 -35.69 8.62 1.84
C PRO A 114 -35.53 9.89 2.71
N ASP A 115 -34.62 9.88 3.68
CA ASP A 115 -34.36 10.98 4.60
C ASP A 115 -33.52 12.11 3.94
N LEU A 116 -32.89 11.85 2.78
CA LEU A 116 -32.11 12.79 2.01
C LEU A 116 -32.88 13.39 0.81
N VAL A 117 -34.20 13.25 0.78
CA VAL A 117 -35.02 13.79 -0.31
C VAL A 117 -34.91 15.33 -0.35
N GLY A 118 -34.30 15.85 -1.41
CA GLY A 118 -34.12 17.29 -1.63
C GLY A 118 -33.02 17.94 -0.77
N ALA A 119 -32.20 17.13 -0.12
CA ALA A 119 -31.09 17.59 0.69
C ALA A 119 -30.06 18.36 -0.15
N THR A 120 -29.40 19.31 0.49
CA THR A 120 -28.23 20.01 -0.02
C THR A 120 -26.96 19.21 0.26
N SER A 121 -25.84 19.53 -0.40
CA SER A 121 -24.56 18.88 -0.13
C SER A 121 -24.13 18.97 1.33
N LEU A 122 -24.37 20.13 1.99
CA LEU A 122 -24.05 20.29 3.41
C LEU A 122 -24.93 19.43 4.31
N GLU A 123 -26.23 19.32 4.02
CA GLU A 123 -27.14 18.44 4.79
C GLU A 123 -26.78 16.97 4.65
N VAL A 124 -26.31 16.53 3.47
CA VAL A 124 -25.77 15.17 3.29
C VAL A 124 -24.49 14.98 4.07
N PHE A 125 -23.60 15.98 4.09
CA PHE A 125 -22.36 15.93 4.86
C PHE A 125 -22.64 15.88 6.37
N ASP A 126 -23.56 16.71 6.88
CA ASP A 126 -23.97 16.68 8.29
C ASP A 126 -24.62 15.32 8.66
N ALA A 127 -25.43 14.71 7.77
CA ALA A 127 -25.99 13.38 7.97
C ALA A 127 -24.92 12.28 8.00
N PHE A 128 -23.92 12.40 7.13
CA PHE A 128 -22.74 11.52 7.11
C PHE A 128 -22.00 11.56 8.46
N LEU A 129 -21.69 12.77 8.98
CA LEU A 129 -21.03 12.92 10.27
C LEU A 129 -21.86 12.32 11.42
N ALA A 130 -23.16 12.61 11.43
CA ALA A 130 -24.06 12.09 12.46
C ALA A 130 -24.11 10.56 12.51
N HIS A 131 -24.09 9.89 11.34
CA HIS A 131 -24.06 8.44 11.30
C HIS A 131 -22.67 7.88 11.64
N SER A 132 -21.59 8.49 11.14
CA SER A 132 -20.21 8.12 11.47
C SER A 132 -19.96 8.13 12.98
N LYS A 133 -20.40 9.19 13.67
CA LYS A 133 -20.32 9.32 15.14
C LYS A 133 -21.06 8.18 15.85
N LYS A 134 -22.21 7.76 15.33
CA LYS A 134 -23.03 6.70 15.92
C LYS A 134 -22.40 5.31 15.83
N ILE A 135 -21.53 5.08 14.84
CA ILE A 135 -20.91 3.78 14.56
C ILE A 135 -19.39 3.77 14.77
N GLY A 136 -18.83 4.80 15.40
CA GLY A 136 -17.43 4.88 15.79
C GLY A 136 -16.42 5.14 14.66
N ILE A 137 -16.87 5.64 13.50
CA ILE A 137 -15.97 6.09 12.42
C ILE A 137 -15.57 7.55 12.67
N LYS A 138 -14.28 7.85 12.60
CA LYS A 138 -13.74 9.23 12.58
C LYS A 138 -13.49 9.68 11.14
N VAL A 139 -13.33 10.99 10.96
CA VAL A 139 -13.21 11.63 9.65
C VAL A 139 -11.92 12.47 9.60
N LEU A 140 -11.19 12.29 8.51
CA LEU A 140 -10.14 13.16 8.03
C LEU A 140 -10.68 13.86 6.77
N LEU A 141 -10.90 15.15 6.85
CA LEU A 141 -11.38 15.94 5.72
C LEU A 141 -10.18 16.41 4.89
N ASP A 142 -10.25 16.24 3.58
CA ASP A 142 -9.18 16.53 2.64
C ASP A 142 -9.64 17.55 1.59
N VAL A 143 -8.94 18.68 1.45
CA VAL A 143 -9.13 19.54 0.27
C VAL A 143 -8.35 18.92 -0.88
N HIS A 144 -9.10 18.32 -1.80
CA HIS A 144 -8.57 17.53 -2.91
C HIS A 144 -8.35 18.35 -4.20
N SER A 145 -8.87 19.57 -4.22
CA SER A 145 -8.75 20.49 -5.35
C SER A 145 -9.30 21.86 -5.01
N ALA A 146 -8.86 22.88 -5.74
CA ALA A 146 -9.40 24.24 -5.62
C ALA A 146 -10.87 24.26 -6.11
N GLU A 147 -11.15 23.74 -7.31
CA GLU A 147 -12.49 23.69 -7.91
C GLU A 147 -13.15 22.31 -7.70
N ALA A 148 -14.50 22.29 -7.63
CA ALA A 148 -15.27 21.05 -7.62
C ALA A 148 -15.34 20.46 -9.05
N ASP A 149 -14.39 19.62 -9.38
CA ASP A 149 -14.18 19.03 -10.70
C ASP A 149 -13.81 17.54 -10.58
N ASN A 150 -14.35 16.69 -11.47
CA ASN A 150 -14.04 15.26 -11.53
C ASN A 150 -12.58 14.97 -11.93
N SER A 151 -11.86 15.97 -12.41
CA SER A 151 -10.43 15.93 -12.73
C SER A 151 -9.61 16.86 -11.83
N GLY A 152 -10.18 17.37 -10.74
CA GLY A 152 -9.55 18.36 -9.86
C GLY A 152 -8.24 17.87 -9.24
N HIS A 153 -8.08 16.57 -9.02
CA HIS A 153 -6.86 15.95 -8.52
C HIS A 153 -5.61 16.18 -9.39
N ILE A 154 -5.76 16.63 -10.65
CA ILE A 154 -4.62 17.02 -11.51
C ILE A 154 -4.21 18.48 -11.36
N GLU A 155 -4.86 19.24 -10.47
CA GLU A 155 -4.48 20.61 -10.15
C GLU A 155 -3.22 20.61 -9.29
N LYS A 156 -2.25 21.47 -9.64
CA LYS A 156 -0.93 21.45 -9.01
C LYS A 156 -0.87 22.20 -7.69
N MET A 157 -1.81 23.10 -7.50
CA MET A 157 -1.77 24.12 -6.45
C MET A 157 -3.12 24.19 -5.73
N TRP A 158 -3.11 24.63 -4.49
CA TRP A 158 -4.29 24.91 -3.65
C TRP A 158 -5.10 26.12 -4.08
N TYR A 159 -4.72 26.74 -5.20
CA TYR A 159 -5.42 27.87 -5.82
C TYR A 159 -5.53 27.67 -7.33
N LYS A 160 -6.61 28.15 -7.93
CA LYS A 160 -6.86 28.09 -9.38
C LYS A 160 -7.89 29.10 -9.82
N GLY A 161 -7.62 29.82 -10.90
CA GLY A 161 -8.56 30.78 -11.49
C GLY A 161 -8.98 31.88 -10.51
N ASP A 162 -10.25 31.92 -10.15
CA ASP A 162 -10.81 32.89 -9.20
C ASP A 162 -10.70 32.43 -7.73
N ILE A 163 -10.27 31.17 -7.49
CA ILE A 163 -10.02 30.65 -6.16
C ILE A 163 -8.57 30.94 -5.78
N THR A 164 -8.40 31.80 -4.81
CA THR A 164 -7.10 32.30 -4.33
C THR A 164 -6.60 31.48 -3.13
N SER A 165 -5.31 31.62 -2.80
CA SER A 165 -4.75 31.07 -1.55
C SER A 165 -5.50 31.58 -0.31
N GLU A 166 -6.00 32.84 -0.33
CA GLU A 166 -6.82 33.39 0.78
C GLU A 166 -8.19 32.70 0.87
N ASP A 167 -8.79 32.32 -0.26
CA ASP A 167 -10.02 31.53 -0.26
C ASP A 167 -9.80 30.14 0.36
N PHE A 168 -8.70 29.50 0.02
CA PHE A 168 -8.27 28.23 0.62
C PHE A 168 -8.10 28.35 2.15
N TYR A 169 -7.35 29.34 2.62
CA TYR A 169 -7.16 29.55 4.07
C TYR A 169 -8.46 29.84 4.79
N SER A 170 -9.31 30.71 4.24
CA SER A 170 -10.57 31.09 4.88
C SER A 170 -11.61 29.96 4.85
N ALA A 171 -11.55 29.07 3.86
CA ALA A 171 -12.40 27.87 3.80
C ALA A 171 -12.05 26.91 4.94
N TRP A 172 -10.76 26.67 5.17
CA TRP A 172 -10.30 25.84 6.29
C TRP A 172 -10.65 26.44 7.65
N GLU A 173 -10.44 27.74 7.84
CA GLU A 173 -10.83 28.44 9.06
C GLU A 173 -12.33 28.29 9.33
N TRP A 174 -13.16 28.42 8.29
CA TRP A 174 -14.61 28.30 8.43
C TRP A 174 -15.06 26.91 8.82
N VAL A 175 -14.55 25.86 8.18
CA VAL A 175 -14.95 24.48 8.49
C VAL A 175 -14.44 24.05 9.86
N ALA A 176 -13.24 24.47 10.25
CA ALA A 176 -12.69 24.26 11.59
C ALA A 176 -13.57 24.88 12.68
N ALA A 177 -14.02 26.13 12.48
CA ALA A 177 -14.91 26.83 13.40
C ALA A 177 -16.30 26.15 13.44
N ARG A 178 -16.84 25.71 12.29
CA ARG A 178 -18.17 25.09 12.22
C ARG A 178 -18.26 23.82 13.05
N TYR A 179 -17.22 22.97 13.01
CA TYR A 179 -17.19 21.67 13.66
C TYR A 179 -16.28 21.64 14.90
N ALA A 180 -15.94 22.78 15.50
CA ALA A 180 -15.01 22.87 16.63
C ALA A 180 -15.45 22.09 17.87
N ASN A 181 -16.73 21.75 17.98
CA ASN A 181 -17.28 20.97 19.10
C ASN A 181 -17.77 19.58 18.66
N ASP A 182 -17.28 19.07 17.56
CA ASP A 182 -17.63 17.73 17.04
C ASP A 182 -16.34 16.96 16.68
N ASP A 183 -15.96 16.06 17.57
CA ASP A 183 -14.78 15.19 17.44
C ASP A 183 -14.99 14.00 16.50
N THR A 184 -16.05 14.01 15.69
CA THR A 184 -16.19 13.08 14.57
C THR A 184 -15.16 13.43 13.49
N ILE A 185 -14.93 14.74 13.24
CA ILE A 185 -13.82 15.20 12.39
C ILE A 185 -12.62 15.46 13.29
N ILE A 186 -11.62 14.60 13.23
CA ILE A 186 -10.43 14.68 14.09
C ILE A 186 -9.19 15.20 13.37
N ALA A 187 -9.19 15.22 12.03
CA ALA A 187 -8.03 15.61 11.25
C ALA A 187 -8.42 16.33 9.94
N PHE A 188 -7.53 17.21 9.49
CA PHE A 188 -7.59 17.88 8.19
C PHE A 188 -6.33 17.60 7.39
N ASP A 189 -6.49 17.07 6.16
CA ASP A 189 -5.47 17.02 5.13
C ASP A 189 -5.59 18.27 4.27
N LEU A 190 -4.61 19.16 4.40
CA LEU A 190 -4.83 20.53 3.95
C LEU A 190 -4.94 20.67 2.44
N GLU A 191 -4.15 19.95 1.67
CA GLU A 191 -4.23 19.92 0.20
C GLU A 191 -3.71 18.59 -0.35
N ASN A 192 -4.48 18.01 -1.25
CA ASN A 192 -4.12 16.79 -1.96
C ASN A 192 -3.04 17.06 -3.02
N GLU A 193 -1.92 16.38 -2.87
CA GLU A 193 -0.89 16.20 -3.89
C GLU A 193 -0.35 17.49 -4.54
N PRO A 194 0.16 18.47 -3.78
CA PRO A 194 0.84 19.62 -4.37
C PRO A 194 2.01 19.16 -5.26
N HIS A 195 2.03 19.55 -6.55
CA HIS A 195 2.98 19.00 -7.50
C HIS A 195 3.45 19.99 -8.57
N GLY A 196 4.09 19.49 -9.60
CA GLY A 196 4.61 20.23 -10.74
C GLY A 196 6.12 20.14 -10.86
N LYS A 197 6.60 20.35 -12.08
CA LYS A 197 8.00 20.14 -12.49
C LYS A 197 8.69 21.47 -12.75
N PRO A 198 9.62 21.92 -11.90
CA PRO A 198 10.30 23.22 -12.03
C PRO A 198 10.96 23.45 -13.38
N TRP A 199 11.39 22.39 -14.06
CA TRP A 199 12.03 22.48 -15.39
C TRP A 199 11.06 22.56 -16.57
N ALA A 200 9.79 22.20 -16.37
CA ALA A 200 8.81 22.05 -17.47
C ALA A 200 7.55 22.92 -17.27
N ASP A 201 7.12 23.11 -16.03
CA ASP A 201 5.89 23.82 -15.69
C ASP A 201 6.15 25.28 -15.38
N ASN A 202 5.12 26.12 -15.59
CA ASN A 202 5.14 27.50 -15.14
C ASN A 202 4.79 27.61 -13.67
N ASP A 203 3.81 26.80 -13.23
CA ASP A 203 3.36 26.69 -11.85
C ASP A 203 3.74 25.31 -11.30
N PHE A 204 4.38 25.30 -10.16
CA PHE A 204 4.78 24.07 -9.45
C PHE A 204 4.88 24.37 -7.95
N ALA A 205 4.52 23.38 -7.15
CA ALA A 205 4.68 23.46 -5.71
C ALA A 205 6.16 23.32 -5.33
N LYS A 206 6.64 24.20 -4.47
CA LYS A 206 7.99 24.16 -3.90
C LYS A 206 7.96 24.05 -2.38
N TRP A 207 9.11 23.71 -1.81
CA TRP A 207 9.27 23.55 -0.37
C TRP A 207 10.57 24.21 0.08
N ASP A 208 10.47 25.40 0.69
CA ASP A 208 11.60 26.14 1.24
C ASP A 208 11.14 27.14 2.33
N ASN A 209 12.02 28.00 2.81
CA ASN A 209 11.69 29.03 3.82
C ASN A 209 11.20 30.37 3.21
N SER A 210 10.88 30.42 1.91
CA SER A 210 10.32 31.63 1.33
C SER A 210 8.82 31.76 1.62
N THR A 211 8.32 32.98 1.42
CA THR A 211 6.87 33.27 1.48
C THR A 211 6.25 33.41 0.08
N ASP A 212 6.87 32.77 -0.92
CA ASP A 212 6.37 32.78 -2.28
C ASP A 212 5.01 32.06 -2.34
N GLU A 213 4.12 32.53 -3.20
CA GLU A 213 2.75 32.02 -3.31
C GLU A 213 2.68 30.52 -3.61
N ASN A 214 3.66 30.00 -4.35
CA ASN A 214 3.76 28.59 -4.71
C ASN A 214 4.60 27.74 -3.70
N ASN A 215 4.94 28.30 -2.52
CA ASN A 215 5.63 27.54 -1.48
C ASN A 215 4.62 26.77 -0.62
N TRP A 216 4.56 25.46 -0.82
CA TRP A 216 3.62 24.60 -0.11
C TRP A 216 3.86 24.59 1.40
N LYS A 217 5.13 24.54 1.84
CA LYS A 217 5.45 24.66 3.27
C LYS A 217 4.81 25.91 3.89
N TYR A 218 4.98 27.07 3.25
CA TYR A 218 4.40 28.32 3.75
C TYR A 218 2.88 28.30 3.75
N ALA A 219 2.27 27.74 2.71
CA ALA A 219 0.81 27.61 2.62
C ALA A 219 0.25 26.66 3.70
N CYS A 220 0.92 25.51 3.90
CA CYS A 220 0.57 24.56 4.96
C CYS A 220 0.64 25.21 6.35
N GLU A 221 1.75 25.87 6.70
CA GLU A 221 1.90 26.57 7.99
C GLU A 221 0.83 27.66 8.18
N THR A 222 0.49 28.37 7.11
CA THR A 222 -0.53 29.43 7.15
C THR A 222 -1.93 28.86 7.39
N ALA A 223 -2.32 27.84 6.64
CA ALA A 223 -3.61 27.16 6.80
C ALA A 223 -3.71 26.49 8.17
N ALA A 224 -2.68 25.73 8.57
CA ALA A 224 -2.61 25.07 9.87
C ALA A 224 -2.83 26.04 11.03
N ASN A 225 -2.14 27.19 11.02
CA ASN A 225 -2.29 28.19 12.05
C ASN A 225 -3.72 28.75 12.12
N ARG A 226 -4.37 29.01 10.97
CA ARG A 226 -5.77 29.48 10.95
C ARG A 226 -6.75 28.41 11.44
N VAL A 227 -6.54 27.16 11.07
CA VAL A 227 -7.34 26.04 11.59
C VAL A 227 -7.21 25.96 13.11
N LEU A 228 -5.97 25.98 13.63
CA LEU A 228 -5.69 25.82 15.06
C LEU A 228 -6.11 27.05 15.89
N ASP A 229 -6.24 28.23 15.28
CA ASP A 229 -6.87 29.39 15.91
C ASP A 229 -8.39 29.19 16.11
N ALA A 230 -9.04 28.47 15.19
CA ALA A 230 -10.48 28.18 15.22
C ALA A 230 -10.82 26.90 16.01
N ASN A 231 -9.99 25.86 15.91
CA ASN A 231 -10.11 24.58 16.62
C ASN A 231 -8.71 24.08 17.04
N PRO A 232 -8.28 24.31 18.28
CA PRO A 232 -6.94 23.94 18.74
C PRO A 232 -6.72 22.44 18.90
N ASN A 233 -7.76 21.62 18.81
CA ASN A 233 -7.68 20.17 18.96
C ASN A 233 -7.55 19.43 17.63
N MET A 234 -7.65 20.13 16.49
CA MET A 234 -7.62 19.49 15.16
C MET A 234 -6.22 18.99 14.83
N LEU A 235 -6.09 17.71 14.44
CA LEU A 235 -4.87 17.24 13.80
C LEU A 235 -4.76 17.82 12.39
N ILE A 236 -3.56 18.24 12.02
CA ILE A 236 -3.25 18.77 10.70
C ILE A 236 -2.30 17.80 9.99
N THR A 237 -2.60 17.48 8.74
CA THR A 237 -1.68 16.77 7.87
C THR A 237 -1.25 17.65 6.70
N CYS A 238 0.03 17.57 6.36
CA CYS A 238 0.56 18.16 5.13
C CYS A 238 1.31 17.11 4.36
N GLU A 239 0.96 16.99 3.11
CA GLU A 239 1.66 16.17 2.15
C GLU A 239 3.01 16.78 1.74
N GLY A 240 3.81 16.03 1.00
CA GLY A 240 4.99 16.53 0.33
C GLY A 240 4.66 17.25 -0.99
N ILE A 241 5.64 17.25 -1.88
CA ILE A 241 5.52 17.79 -3.24
C ILE A 241 5.96 16.72 -4.26
N GLU A 242 6.02 17.03 -5.57
CA GLU A 242 6.52 16.10 -6.60
C GLU A 242 8.04 16.13 -6.72
N SER A 243 8.65 17.33 -6.77
CA SER A 243 10.04 17.51 -7.16
C SER A 243 10.79 18.38 -6.17
N PHE A 244 11.90 17.88 -5.59
CA PHE A 244 12.74 18.62 -4.65
C PHE A 244 14.17 18.76 -5.21
N PRO A 245 14.82 19.94 -5.13
CA PRO A 245 16.16 20.14 -5.68
C PRO A 245 17.23 19.24 -5.03
N VAL A 246 18.15 18.75 -5.83
CA VAL A 246 19.38 18.10 -5.35
C VAL A 246 20.24 19.14 -4.60
N ASP A 247 21.04 18.69 -3.64
CA ASP A 247 21.89 19.54 -2.82
C ASP A 247 22.70 20.56 -3.64
N GLY A 248 22.61 21.82 -3.26
CA GLY A 248 23.27 22.94 -3.92
C GLY A 248 22.58 23.45 -5.19
N ILE A 249 21.48 22.85 -5.59
CA ILE A 249 20.64 23.30 -6.70
C ILE A 249 19.53 24.25 -6.19
N THR A 250 19.12 25.17 -7.03
CA THR A 250 18.04 26.09 -6.76
C THR A 250 16.80 25.79 -7.63
N TRP A 251 15.62 26.24 -7.20
CA TRP A 251 14.35 26.10 -7.90
C TRP A 251 14.32 26.69 -9.33
N THR A 252 15.36 27.40 -9.73
CA THR A 252 15.48 28.00 -11.07
C THR A 252 16.13 27.09 -12.11
N SER A 253 16.69 25.95 -11.71
CA SER A 253 17.28 25.00 -12.67
C SER A 253 16.23 24.47 -13.65
N LYS A 254 16.64 24.31 -14.91
CA LYS A 254 15.82 23.76 -15.98
C LYS A 254 16.28 22.35 -16.42
N ASP A 255 17.22 21.76 -15.70
CA ASP A 255 17.63 20.37 -15.88
C ASP A 255 16.84 19.47 -14.96
N LYS A 256 16.11 18.50 -15.52
CA LYS A 256 15.34 17.52 -14.75
C LYS A 256 16.19 16.65 -13.82
N ASN A 257 17.46 16.48 -14.12
CA ASN A 257 18.38 15.69 -13.31
C ASN A 257 18.86 16.42 -12.05
N ASP A 258 18.54 17.70 -11.93
CA ASP A 258 18.81 18.53 -10.76
C ASP A 258 17.75 18.37 -9.67
N TYR A 259 16.79 17.45 -9.85
CA TYR A 259 15.69 17.24 -8.92
C TYR A 259 15.50 15.78 -8.57
N HIS A 260 15.23 15.53 -7.29
CA HIS A 260 14.65 14.28 -6.80
C HIS A 260 13.15 14.31 -7.08
N ASN A 261 12.66 13.37 -7.89
CA ASN A 261 11.25 13.25 -8.23
C ASN A 261 10.63 12.08 -7.48
N ASN A 262 9.38 12.24 -7.06
CA ASN A 262 8.61 11.20 -6.43
C ASN A 262 7.13 11.30 -6.88
N TRP A 263 6.25 10.51 -6.26
CA TRP A 263 4.82 10.68 -6.39
C TRP A 263 4.40 12.10 -6.00
N TRP A 264 3.30 12.56 -6.56
CA TRP A 264 2.66 13.80 -6.12
C TRP A 264 2.33 13.65 -4.62
N GLY A 265 2.60 14.66 -3.83
CA GLY A 265 2.46 14.56 -2.37
C GLY A 265 3.50 13.69 -1.64
N GLY A 266 4.25 12.83 -2.37
CA GLY A 266 5.15 11.83 -1.78
C GLY A 266 6.58 12.30 -1.47
N ASN A 267 7.00 13.49 -1.92
CA ASN A 267 8.37 13.97 -1.72
C ASN A 267 8.46 14.90 -0.51
N LEU A 268 8.86 14.35 0.62
CA LEU A 268 9.08 15.07 1.87
C LEU A 268 10.58 15.30 2.20
N ARG A 269 11.49 15.15 1.21
CA ARG A 269 12.94 15.39 1.42
C ARG A 269 13.23 16.76 2.03
N GLY A 270 12.43 17.76 1.67
CA GLY A 270 12.55 19.13 2.18
C GLY A 270 12.39 19.27 3.69
N VAL A 271 11.79 18.31 4.38
CA VAL A 271 11.59 18.33 5.83
C VAL A 271 12.92 18.32 6.59
N LYS A 272 13.97 17.69 6.05
CA LYS A 272 15.31 17.68 6.67
C LYS A 272 15.86 19.08 6.90
N ASP A 273 15.68 19.98 5.94
CA ASP A 273 16.22 21.34 5.98
C ASP A 273 15.19 22.38 6.39
N PHE A 274 13.92 22.12 6.08
CA PHE A 274 12.80 23.03 6.22
C PHE A 274 11.57 22.32 6.82
N PRO A 275 11.63 21.84 8.07
CA PRO A 275 10.48 21.23 8.73
C PRO A 275 9.32 22.23 8.85
N ILE A 276 8.10 21.72 8.92
CA ILE A 276 6.93 22.52 9.31
C ILE A 276 7.10 22.93 10.78
N ASP A 277 6.91 24.22 11.06
CA ASP A 277 7.03 24.79 12.40
C ASP A 277 5.73 25.50 12.81
N LEU A 278 4.99 24.88 13.71
CA LEU A 278 3.77 25.44 14.31
C LEU A 278 3.99 25.95 15.74
N GLY A 279 5.25 26.01 16.21
CA GLY A 279 5.62 26.47 17.54
C GLY A 279 4.98 25.61 18.63
N GLU A 280 4.29 26.24 19.60
CA GLU A 280 3.63 25.56 20.72
C GLU A 280 2.50 24.60 20.28
N ARG A 281 2.09 24.64 19.01
CA ARG A 281 1.04 23.80 18.43
C ARG A 281 1.58 22.62 17.61
N GLN A 282 2.87 22.34 17.69
CA GLN A 282 3.51 21.26 16.93
C GLN A 282 2.92 19.88 17.23
N SER A 283 2.39 19.66 18.43
CA SER A 283 1.67 18.43 18.81
C SER A 283 0.34 18.20 18.05
N GLN A 284 -0.09 19.11 17.21
CA GLN A 284 -1.26 18.96 16.34
C GLN A 284 -0.88 18.72 14.86
N PHE A 285 0.35 18.29 14.59
CA PHE A 285 0.85 18.19 13.21
C PHE A 285 1.50 16.84 12.91
N MET A 286 1.23 16.29 11.72
CA MET A 286 1.90 15.14 11.13
C MET A 286 2.07 15.29 9.61
N TYR A 287 2.98 14.50 9.02
CA TYR A 287 3.19 14.47 7.57
C TYR A 287 2.37 13.34 6.91
N SER A 288 1.93 13.59 5.66
CA SER A 288 1.07 12.66 4.92
C SER A 288 1.63 12.39 3.51
N PRO A 289 2.57 11.45 3.33
CA PRO A 289 3.01 11.06 1.99
C PRO A 289 1.97 10.19 1.29
N HIS A 290 1.94 10.27 -0.06
CA HIS A 290 1.24 9.35 -0.95
C HIS A 290 2.24 8.42 -1.65
N ASP A 291 1.83 7.19 -1.91
CA ASP A 291 2.65 6.22 -2.65
C ASP A 291 1.77 5.28 -3.48
N TYR A 292 2.19 5.03 -4.73
CA TYR A 292 1.43 4.24 -5.69
C TYR A 292 2.28 3.23 -6.44
N GLY A 293 1.63 2.26 -7.06
CA GLY A 293 2.25 1.20 -7.83
C GLY A 293 2.43 1.51 -9.31
N PRO A 294 3.10 0.61 -10.05
CA PRO A 294 3.47 0.83 -11.45
C PRO A 294 2.28 0.95 -12.41
N LEU A 295 1.07 0.52 -12.05
CA LEU A 295 -0.12 0.70 -12.89
C LEU A 295 -0.66 2.14 -12.86
N VAL A 296 -0.43 2.89 -11.78
CA VAL A 296 -0.74 4.32 -11.74
C VAL A 296 0.28 5.09 -12.59
N PHE A 297 1.56 4.85 -12.36
CA PHE A 297 2.62 5.36 -13.23
C PHE A 297 3.89 4.52 -13.07
N ALA A 298 4.49 4.07 -14.19
CA ALA A 298 5.71 3.27 -14.20
C ALA A 298 6.93 4.15 -13.87
N GLN A 299 7.22 4.30 -12.58
CA GLN A 299 8.41 5.00 -12.08
C GLN A 299 9.68 4.17 -12.28
N GLY A 300 10.85 4.82 -12.22
CA GLY A 300 12.15 4.20 -12.50
C GLY A 300 12.61 3.16 -11.48
N TRP A 301 11.99 3.10 -10.31
CA TRP A 301 12.28 2.13 -9.26
C TRP A 301 11.45 0.83 -9.36
N PHE A 302 10.50 0.74 -10.28
CA PHE A 302 9.79 -0.49 -10.62
C PHE A 302 10.53 -1.24 -11.73
N TYR A 303 11.78 -1.62 -11.46
CA TYR A 303 12.57 -2.45 -12.34
C TYR A 303 12.29 -3.94 -12.06
N GLU A 304 12.67 -4.81 -12.98
CA GLU A 304 12.47 -6.26 -12.83
C GLU A 304 13.09 -6.78 -11.53
N GLY A 305 12.26 -7.45 -10.72
CA GLY A 305 12.68 -8.01 -9.43
C GLY A 305 12.75 -7.01 -8.27
N PHE A 306 12.09 -5.85 -8.37
CA PHE A 306 11.93 -4.98 -7.20
C PHE A 306 11.13 -5.68 -6.09
N ASP A 307 11.42 -5.36 -4.87
CA ASP A 307 10.79 -5.88 -3.67
C ASP A 307 10.67 -4.78 -2.59
N LYS A 308 10.16 -5.14 -1.41
CA LYS A 308 10.04 -4.20 -0.28
C LYS A 308 11.38 -3.55 0.09
N GLU A 309 12.46 -4.31 0.07
CA GLU A 309 13.79 -3.85 0.47
C GLU A 309 14.36 -2.82 -0.50
N THR A 310 14.21 -3.08 -1.79
CA THR A 310 14.62 -2.15 -2.84
C THR A 310 13.75 -0.91 -2.88
N LEU A 311 12.42 -1.03 -2.74
CA LEU A 311 11.51 0.10 -2.62
C LEU A 311 11.80 0.96 -1.40
N TYR A 312 12.07 0.34 -0.26
CA TYR A 312 12.48 1.05 0.95
C TYR A 312 13.74 1.89 0.68
N LYS A 313 14.79 1.28 0.12
CA LYS A 313 16.07 1.91 -0.13
C LYS A 313 15.99 2.99 -1.21
N ASP A 314 15.31 2.72 -2.32
CA ASP A 314 15.34 3.56 -3.52
C ASP A 314 14.28 4.66 -3.50
N VAL A 315 13.19 4.47 -2.70
CA VAL A 315 12.04 5.39 -2.65
C VAL A 315 11.76 5.87 -1.24
N TRP A 316 11.34 4.97 -0.34
CA TRP A 316 10.67 5.37 0.89
C TRP A 316 11.60 6.01 1.91
N LYS A 317 12.79 5.45 2.13
CA LYS A 317 13.74 5.89 3.16
C LYS A 317 14.04 7.40 3.07
N ASP A 318 14.46 7.87 1.92
CA ASP A 318 14.92 9.24 1.75
C ASP A 318 13.79 10.23 1.48
N ASN A 319 12.64 9.75 0.96
CA ASN A 319 11.52 10.64 0.66
C ASN A 319 10.64 10.94 1.88
N TRP A 320 10.41 9.95 2.75
CA TRP A 320 9.51 10.17 3.89
C TRP A 320 9.74 9.23 5.10
N MET A 321 10.28 8.00 4.95
CA MET A 321 10.37 7.06 6.06
C MET A 321 11.34 7.54 7.17
N PHE A 322 12.36 8.34 6.82
CA PHE A 322 13.27 8.95 7.79
C PHE A 322 12.52 9.80 8.85
N ILE A 323 11.37 10.39 8.50
CA ILE A 323 10.56 11.20 9.43
C ILE A 323 10.08 10.36 10.60
N HIS A 324 9.62 9.15 10.31
CA HIS A 324 9.21 8.18 11.32
C HIS A 324 10.40 7.60 12.09
N GLU A 325 11.44 7.16 11.37
CA GLU A 325 12.60 6.49 11.96
C GLU A 325 13.43 7.39 12.87
N GLU A 326 13.52 8.68 12.55
CA GLU A 326 14.24 9.69 13.34
C GLU A 326 13.33 10.32 14.42
N ASN A 327 12.11 9.79 14.63
CA ASN A 327 11.14 10.27 15.61
C ASN A 327 10.79 11.76 15.46
N ILE A 328 10.71 12.23 14.20
CA ILE A 328 10.40 13.64 13.89
C ILE A 328 8.90 13.90 14.00
N SER A 329 8.09 13.00 13.44
CA SER A 329 6.62 13.11 13.36
C SER A 329 6.00 11.76 13.01
N PRO A 330 4.73 11.49 13.37
CA PRO A 330 4.00 10.39 12.78
C PRO A 330 3.86 10.58 11.26
N LEU A 331 3.66 9.48 10.56
CA LEU A 331 3.29 9.47 9.14
C LEU A 331 1.89 8.92 8.97
N LEU A 332 1.10 9.59 8.13
CA LEU A 332 -0.13 9.07 7.57
C LEU A 332 0.09 8.83 6.07
N ILE A 333 0.10 7.58 5.63
CA ILE A 333 0.09 7.30 4.18
C ILE A 333 -1.33 7.60 3.68
N GLY A 334 -1.55 8.84 3.20
CA GLY A 334 -2.88 9.37 2.88
C GLY A 334 -3.56 8.66 1.73
N GLU A 335 -2.75 8.18 0.76
CA GLU A 335 -3.23 7.37 -0.35
C GLU A 335 -2.24 6.26 -0.67
N TRP A 336 -2.75 5.04 -0.80
CA TRP A 336 -2.09 3.87 -1.35
C TRP A 336 -3.13 2.86 -1.78
N GLY A 337 -2.92 2.16 -2.87
CA GLY A 337 -3.89 1.19 -3.40
C GLY A 337 -3.71 0.97 -4.88
N GLY A 338 -4.45 0.01 -5.46
CA GLY A 338 -4.31 -0.34 -6.86
C GLY A 338 -5.16 -1.52 -7.28
N PHE A 339 -5.00 -1.92 -8.53
CA PHE A 339 -5.59 -3.16 -9.05
C PHE A 339 -4.78 -4.37 -8.61
N MET A 340 -5.48 -5.48 -8.32
CA MET A 340 -4.90 -6.80 -8.16
C MET A 340 -4.63 -7.37 -9.56
N ASP A 341 -3.38 -7.25 -10.05
CA ASP A 341 -3.01 -7.61 -11.42
C ASP A 341 -2.24 -8.95 -11.53
N GLY A 342 -2.00 -9.60 -10.39
CA GLY A 342 -1.16 -10.82 -10.32
C GLY A 342 0.31 -10.56 -10.70
N GLY A 343 0.75 -9.30 -10.70
CA GLY A 343 2.06 -8.87 -11.19
C GLY A 343 2.70 -7.78 -10.32
N ASP A 344 3.41 -6.87 -10.98
CA ASP A 344 4.23 -5.85 -10.30
C ASP A 344 3.42 -4.90 -9.41
N ASN A 345 2.18 -4.56 -9.80
CA ASN A 345 1.36 -3.67 -8.99
C ASN A 345 0.92 -4.33 -7.69
N GLU A 346 0.53 -5.60 -7.77
CA GLU A 346 0.17 -6.39 -6.58
C GLU A 346 1.39 -6.61 -5.69
N ALA A 347 2.57 -6.91 -6.27
CA ALA A 347 3.82 -7.03 -5.52
C ALA A 347 4.15 -5.74 -4.73
N TRP A 348 3.97 -4.56 -5.35
CA TRP A 348 4.11 -3.28 -4.66
C TRP A 348 3.06 -3.11 -3.54
N MET A 349 1.79 -3.50 -3.78
CA MET A 349 0.74 -3.40 -2.75
C MET A 349 1.07 -4.24 -1.51
N TYR A 350 1.60 -5.46 -1.70
CA TYR A 350 2.08 -6.28 -0.58
C TYR A 350 3.25 -5.62 0.14
N ALA A 351 4.21 -5.07 -0.60
CA ALA A 351 5.40 -4.45 -0.02
C ALA A 351 5.05 -3.23 0.86
N ILE A 352 4.17 -2.32 0.38
CA ILE A 352 3.77 -1.14 1.16
C ILE A 352 2.85 -1.51 2.33
N ARG A 353 1.94 -2.49 2.15
CA ARG A 353 1.13 -3.03 3.24
C ARG A 353 2.00 -3.56 4.38
N ASP A 354 3.04 -4.34 4.04
CA ASP A 354 3.95 -4.91 5.02
C ASP A 354 4.76 -3.82 5.74
N LEU A 355 5.21 -2.79 5.01
CA LEU A 355 5.88 -1.64 5.62
C LEU A 355 4.95 -0.91 6.62
N ILE A 356 3.70 -0.65 6.22
CA ILE A 356 2.67 -0.02 7.08
C ILE A 356 2.44 -0.85 8.34
N THR A 357 2.27 -2.15 8.19
CA THR A 357 1.93 -3.06 9.29
C THR A 357 3.08 -3.22 10.28
N GLU A 358 4.29 -3.41 9.78
CA GLU A 358 5.50 -3.60 10.59
C GLU A 358 5.84 -2.37 11.43
N ASN A 359 5.62 -1.17 10.89
CA ASN A 359 5.95 0.09 11.55
C ASN A 359 4.74 0.78 12.19
N LYS A 360 3.55 0.18 12.13
CA LYS A 360 2.30 0.78 12.62
C LYS A 360 2.04 2.18 12.04
N LEU A 361 2.42 2.41 10.77
CA LEU A 361 2.16 3.68 10.11
C LEU A 361 0.66 3.90 9.96
N HIS A 362 0.19 5.11 10.22
CA HIS A 362 -1.19 5.48 9.95
C HIS A 362 -1.43 5.50 8.44
N HIS A 363 -2.64 5.17 8.00
CA HIS A 363 -2.91 5.11 6.56
C HIS A 363 -4.39 5.19 6.21
N THR A 364 -4.66 5.62 4.97
CA THR A 364 -5.97 5.56 4.34
C THR A 364 -5.85 4.99 2.92
N PHE A 365 -6.46 3.82 2.69
CA PHE A 365 -6.42 3.12 1.41
C PHE A 365 -7.19 3.88 0.32
N TRP A 366 -6.63 4.03 -0.87
CA TRP A 366 -7.32 4.59 -2.03
C TRP A 366 -7.89 3.46 -2.90
N CYS A 367 -9.23 3.20 -2.91
CA CYS A 367 -10.30 3.88 -2.18
C CYS A 367 -11.51 2.93 -2.00
N ILE A 368 -12.59 3.40 -1.38
CA ILE A 368 -13.87 2.69 -1.33
C ILE A 368 -14.51 2.61 -2.73
N ASN A 369 -14.38 3.67 -3.52
CA ASN A 369 -15.06 3.91 -4.79
C ASN A 369 -14.60 2.96 -5.91
N PRO A 370 -15.48 2.16 -6.52
CA PRO A 370 -15.12 1.31 -7.66
C PRO A 370 -14.83 2.06 -8.96
N ASN A 371 -15.20 3.34 -9.03
CA ASN A 371 -15.02 4.19 -10.23
C ASN A 371 -13.73 5.01 -10.23
N SER A 372 -12.74 4.68 -9.39
CA SER A 372 -11.36 5.15 -9.56
C SER A 372 -10.75 4.44 -10.77
N GLY A 373 -10.32 5.22 -11.78
CA GLY A 373 -9.97 4.69 -13.10
C GLY A 373 -8.63 3.95 -13.15
N ASP A 374 -7.73 4.26 -12.25
CA ASP A 374 -6.34 3.77 -12.20
C ASP A 374 -6.04 2.81 -11.04
N THR A 375 -6.95 2.71 -10.06
CA THR A 375 -6.79 1.86 -8.89
C THR A 375 -7.96 0.90 -8.64
N GLY A 376 -9.16 1.23 -9.18
CA GLY A 376 -10.41 0.61 -8.74
C GLY A 376 -10.68 0.91 -7.25
N GLY A 377 -11.62 0.21 -6.65
CA GLY A 377 -12.01 0.39 -5.25
C GLY A 377 -11.99 -0.89 -4.43
N LEU A 378 -12.25 -0.75 -3.14
CA LEU A 378 -12.58 -1.86 -2.23
C LEU A 378 -13.99 -2.41 -2.50
N LEU A 379 -14.90 -1.58 -3.05
CA LEU A 379 -16.20 -2.03 -3.54
C LEU A 379 -16.14 -2.41 -5.02
N ASN A 380 -16.97 -3.37 -5.40
CA ASN A 380 -17.23 -3.72 -6.79
C ASN A 380 -18.16 -2.68 -7.46
N ASN A 381 -18.30 -2.76 -8.79
CA ASN A 381 -19.08 -1.81 -9.58
C ASN A 381 -20.58 -1.72 -9.21
N ASP A 382 -21.10 -2.63 -8.40
CA ASP A 382 -22.45 -2.57 -7.85
C ASP A 382 -22.56 -1.63 -6.63
N TRP A 383 -21.42 -1.11 -6.11
CA TRP A 383 -21.31 -0.27 -4.93
C TRP A 383 -21.75 -0.93 -3.61
N VAL A 384 -21.97 -2.22 -3.59
CA VAL A 384 -22.48 -2.99 -2.44
C VAL A 384 -21.53 -4.12 -2.04
N THR A 385 -21.10 -4.91 -3.01
CA THR A 385 -20.22 -6.05 -2.75
C THR A 385 -18.75 -5.61 -2.70
N TRP A 386 -18.00 -6.26 -1.82
CA TRP A 386 -16.56 -5.99 -1.67
C TRP A 386 -15.76 -6.79 -2.69
N ASP A 387 -14.65 -6.21 -3.15
CA ASP A 387 -13.56 -6.93 -3.80
C ASP A 387 -12.80 -7.68 -2.70
N GLU A 388 -13.17 -8.93 -2.48
CA GLU A 388 -12.67 -9.72 -1.34
C GLU A 388 -11.17 -9.99 -1.46
N GLU A 389 -10.62 -10.15 -2.66
CA GLU A 389 -9.19 -10.36 -2.88
C GLU A 389 -8.39 -9.12 -2.46
N LYS A 390 -8.82 -7.95 -2.89
CA LYS A 390 -8.22 -6.68 -2.49
C LYS A 390 -8.41 -6.39 -0.99
N TYR A 391 -9.57 -6.72 -0.45
CA TYR A 391 -9.83 -6.57 0.98
C TYR A 391 -8.97 -7.52 1.83
N ASP A 392 -8.74 -8.76 1.39
CA ASP A 392 -7.87 -9.71 2.08
C ASP A 392 -6.40 -9.24 2.11
N LEU A 393 -5.93 -8.55 1.05
CA LEU A 393 -4.64 -7.87 1.06
C LEU A 393 -4.62 -6.71 2.07
N PHE A 394 -5.67 -5.90 2.11
CA PHE A 394 -5.78 -4.71 2.96
C PHE A 394 -5.98 -5.03 4.44
N LYS A 395 -6.78 -6.06 4.75
CA LYS A 395 -7.22 -6.42 6.11
C LYS A 395 -6.11 -6.53 7.16
N PRO A 396 -4.91 -7.07 6.89
CA PRO A 396 -3.82 -7.12 7.88
C PRO A 396 -3.33 -5.76 8.37
N SER A 397 -3.57 -4.68 7.62
CA SER A 397 -3.23 -3.31 8.02
C SER A 397 -4.30 -2.62 8.87
N LEU A 398 -5.40 -3.30 9.22
CA LEU A 398 -6.45 -2.76 10.07
C LEU A 398 -6.21 -3.05 11.54
N TRP A 399 -6.60 -2.10 12.38
CA TRP A 399 -6.40 -2.22 13.84
C TRP A 399 -7.39 -3.19 14.45
N THR A 400 -6.89 -4.27 15.06
CA THR A 400 -7.70 -5.29 15.73
C THR A 400 -7.18 -5.56 17.14
N ASN A 401 -8.08 -5.99 18.03
CA ASN A 401 -7.71 -6.55 19.34
C ASN A 401 -7.32 -8.03 19.24
N ASN A 402 -6.95 -8.64 20.36
CA ASN A 402 -6.54 -10.05 20.44
C ASN A 402 -7.64 -11.06 20.06
N GLU A 403 -8.91 -10.65 20.07
CA GLU A 403 -10.06 -11.46 19.66
C GLU A 403 -10.39 -11.31 18.16
N GLY A 404 -9.67 -10.43 17.45
CA GLY A 404 -9.89 -10.12 16.05
C GLY A 404 -11.01 -9.12 15.79
N LYS A 405 -11.52 -8.44 16.82
CA LYS A 405 -12.46 -7.33 16.67
C LYS A 405 -11.73 -6.04 16.30
N PHE A 406 -12.35 -5.24 15.47
CA PHE A 406 -11.78 -3.98 15.02
C PHE A 406 -11.87 -2.88 16.08
N VAL A 407 -10.84 -2.03 16.17
CA VAL A 407 -10.74 -1.01 17.20
C VAL A 407 -11.20 0.34 16.66
N SER A 408 -12.18 0.94 17.35
CA SER A 408 -12.64 2.31 17.10
C SER A 408 -11.59 3.33 17.57
N LEU A 409 -11.63 4.54 17.01
CA LEU A 409 -10.96 5.72 17.56
C LEU A 409 -11.87 6.49 18.55
N ASP A 410 -13.09 6.01 18.76
CA ASP A 410 -14.03 6.58 19.72
C ASP A 410 -13.94 5.84 21.05
N HIS A 411 -13.85 6.61 22.15
CA HIS A 411 -13.67 6.04 23.49
C HIS A 411 -14.89 5.26 23.98
N GLN A 412 -16.10 5.58 23.49
CA GLN A 412 -17.33 4.99 24.00
C GLN A 412 -18.07 4.12 22.98
N VAL A 413 -17.84 4.34 21.69
CA VAL A 413 -18.56 3.67 20.60
C VAL A 413 -17.68 2.64 19.93
N ALA A 414 -18.13 1.37 19.97
CA ALA A 414 -17.51 0.29 19.23
C ALA A 414 -17.56 0.54 17.71
N LEU A 415 -16.56 0.11 16.96
CA LEU A 415 -16.52 0.27 15.51
C LEU A 415 -17.58 -0.62 14.84
N GLY A 416 -18.61 0.01 14.28
CA GLY A 416 -19.73 -0.65 13.63
C GLY A 416 -20.73 -1.23 14.63
N SER A 417 -20.37 -2.29 15.34
CA SER A 417 -21.21 -2.94 16.35
C SER A 417 -20.35 -3.71 17.35
N ASP A 418 -20.93 -4.04 18.52
CA ASP A 418 -20.28 -4.87 19.55
C ASP A 418 -19.89 -6.29 19.04
N GLU A 419 -20.48 -6.74 17.92
CA GLU A 419 -20.13 -8.03 17.31
C GLU A 419 -18.83 -7.95 16.51
N THR A 420 -18.58 -6.83 15.84
CA THR A 420 -17.46 -6.64 14.91
C THR A 420 -16.35 -5.80 15.46
N GLY A 421 -16.65 -4.91 16.41
CA GLY A 421 -15.72 -3.92 16.92
C GLY A 421 -15.71 -3.82 18.46
N VAL A 422 -14.80 -2.98 18.93
CA VAL A 422 -14.68 -2.52 20.32
C VAL A 422 -14.44 -1.01 20.32
N SER A 423 -14.84 -0.34 21.39
CA SER A 423 -14.47 1.05 21.63
C SER A 423 -13.01 1.17 22.07
N LEU A 424 -12.46 2.36 22.04
CA LEU A 424 -11.09 2.61 22.50
C LEU A 424 -10.91 2.29 23.99
N ASN A 425 -11.91 2.64 24.83
CA ASN A 425 -11.89 2.30 26.25
C ASN A 425 -11.91 0.79 26.51
N GLU A 426 -12.72 0.04 25.76
CA GLU A 426 -12.76 -1.42 25.85
C GLU A 426 -11.43 -2.04 25.42
N TYR A 427 -10.85 -1.56 24.31
CA TYR A 427 -9.55 -2.03 23.83
C TYR A 427 -8.46 -1.86 24.88
N PHE A 428 -8.33 -0.67 25.47
CA PHE A 428 -7.30 -0.42 26.48
C PHE A 428 -7.58 -1.10 27.83
N ALA A 429 -8.84 -1.31 28.19
CA ALA A 429 -9.21 -2.07 29.39
C ALA A 429 -8.81 -3.56 29.29
N ASP A 430 -8.83 -4.13 28.08
CA ASP A 430 -8.43 -5.52 27.84
C ASP A 430 -6.91 -5.72 27.76
N LEU A 431 -6.13 -4.64 27.65
CA LEU A 431 -4.67 -4.75 27.61
C LEU A 431 -4.14 -5.09 29.01
N THR A 432 -3.41 -6.19 29.12
CA THR A 432 -2.66 -6.50 30.33
C THR A 432 -1.47 -5.54 30.42
N PRO A 433 -1.24 -4.90 31.59
CA PRO A 433 -0.05 -4.09 31.79
C PRO A 433 1.22 -4.86 31.46
N SER A 434 2.06 -4.32 30.58
CA SER A 434 3.30 -4.98 30.16
C SER A 434 4.41 -3.98 29.85
N VAL A 435 5.64 -4.45 30.02
CA VAL A 435 6.86 -3.82 29.47
C VAL A 435 7.51 -4.83 28.55
N ASN A 436 7.99 -4.40 27.38
CA ASN A 436 8.63 -5.28 26.39
C ASN A 436 9.86 -4.61 25.81
N ILE A 437 11.01 -5.24 25.88
CA ILE A 437 12.23 -4.84 25.20
C ILE A 437 12.11 -5.32 23.75
N THR A 438 12.22 -4.39 22.80
CA THR A 438 12.12 -4.70 21.37
C THR A 438 13.47 -4.81 20.70
N SER A 439 14.50 -4.08 21.21
CA SER A 439 15.89 -4.14 20.75
C SER A 439 16.84 -3.64 21.83
N PRO A 440 18.04 -4.20 21.96
CA PRO A 440 18.57 -5.40 21.27
C PRO A 440 17.82 -6.67 21.70
N VAL A 441 17.92 -7.72 20.90
CA VAL A 441 17.30 -9.02 21.20
C VAL A 441 18.17 -9.83 22.19
N GLU A 442 17.55 -10.80 22.86
CA GLU A 442 18.22 -11.77 23.74
C GLU A 442 19.47 -12.37 23.07
N GLY A 443 20.59 -12.41 23.80
CA GLY A 443 21.85 -12.96 23.31
C GLY A 443 22.63 -12.09 22.35
N SER A 444 22.22 -10.85 22.10
CA SER A 444 23.00 -9.91 21.26
C SER A 444 24.38 -9.66 21.83
N VAL A 445 25.38 -9.60 20.93
CA VAL A 445 26.78 -9.32 21.26
C VAL A 445 27.11 -7.85 21.03
N VAL A 446 27.69 -7.18 22.02
CA VAL A 446 27.99 -5.75 21.99
C VAL A 446 29.47 -5.50 22.37
N LEU A 447 30.04 -4.38 21.93
CA LEU A 447 31.41 -4.02 22.35
C LEU A 447 31.42 -3.49 23.80
N THR A 448 32.43 -3.89 24.56
CA THR A 448 32.65 -3.38 25.93
C THR A 448 32.72 -1.85 25.92
N GLY A 449 31.97 -1.22 26.84
CA GLY A 449 31.94 0.24 27.02
C GLY A 449 31.26 1.03 25.89
N SER A 450 30.68 0.38 24.87
CA SER A 450 29.90 1.04 23.83
C SER A 450 28.57 1.55 24.36
N ASP A 451 28.00 2.55 23.68
CA ASP A 451 26.63 2.98 23.94
C ASP A 451 25.65 1.95 23.34
N ILE A 452 24.65 1.58 24.11
CA ILE A 452 23.57 0.67 23.72
C ILE A 452 22.29 1.47 23.70
N ASN A 453 21.61 1.48 22.57
CA ASN A 453 20.26 1.98 22.44
C ASN A 453 19.31 0.85 22.76
N LEU A 454 18.56 0.98 23.85
CA LEU A 454 17.51 0.06 24.27
C LEU A 454 16.18 0.62 23.78
N PHE A 455 15.50 -0.12 22.93
CA PHE A 455 14.15 0.19 22.46
C PHE A 455 13.15 -0.68 23.20
N TYR A 456 12.03 -0.08 23.62
CA TYR A 456 11.01 -0.79 24.39
C TYR A 456 9.61 -0.21 24.10
N SER A 457 8.58 -1.02 24.38
CA SER A 457 7.18 -0.62 24.37
C SER A 457 6.54 -0.88 25.73
N LEU A 458 5.61 -0.02 26.10
CA LEU A 458 4.83 -0.10 27.32
C LEU A 458 3.35 -0.25 26.98
N SER A 459 2.62 -0.99 27.79
CA SER A 459 1.17 -1.05 27.74
C SER A 459 0.64 -0.90 29.17
N GLN A 460 -0.31 0.02 29.38
CA GLN A 460 -0.91 0.32 30.68
C GLN A 460 0.12 0.67 31.78
N ILE A 461 1.29 1.19 31.41
CA ILE A 461 2.40 1.60 32.27
C ILE A 461 2.95 2.92 31.77
N ASN A 462 3.10 3.91 32.65
CA ASN A 462 3.43 5.27 32.29
C ASN A 462 4.94 5.55 32.27
N SER A 463 5.75 4.73 32.95
CA SER A 463 7.20 4.90 32.95
C SER A 463 7.94 3.62 33.34
N VAL A 464 9.24 3.58 33.06
CA VAL A 464 10.10 2.45 33.36
C VAL A 464 11.41 2.85 34.05
N ASN A 465 11.95 1.95 34.84
CA ASN A 465 13.33 1.98 35.31
C ASN A 465 14.16 0.96 34.55
N VAL A 466 15.33 1.37 34.06
CA VAL A 466 16.29 0.50 33.36
C VAL A 466 17.41 0.12 34.27
N TYR A 467 17.63 -1.18 34.45
CA TYR A 467 18.68 -1.75 35.26
C TYR A 467 19.69 -2.52 34.38
N VAL A 468 20.97 -2.39 34.69
CA VAL A 468 22.05 -3.21 34.14
C VAL A 468 22.73 -3.92 35.31
N ASN A 469 22.72 -5.26 35.32
CA ASN A 469 23.20 -6.08 36.42
C ASN A 469 22.67 -5.61 37.79
N SER A 470 21.37 -5.32 37.88
CA SER A 470 20.69 -4.81 39.05
C SER A 470 21.08 -3.39 39.51
N VAL A 471 21.81 -2.64 38.68
CA VAL A 471 22.16 -1.22 38.95
C VAL A 471 21.24 -0.35 38.09
N LEU A 472 20.49 0.55 38.72
CA LEU A 472 19.67 1.53 38.01
C LEU A 472 20.57 2.45 37.16
N VAL A 473 20.38 2.46 35.86
CA VAL A 473 21.15 3.26 34.90
C VAL A 473 20.35 4.42 34.34
N GLU A 474 19.03 4.25 34.22
CA GLU A 474 18.16 5.29 33.69
C GLU A 474 16.73 5.13 34.20
N GLN A 475 16.03 6.28 34.39
CA GLN A 475 14.61 6.33 34.70
C GLN A 475 13.90 7.07 33.56
N GLN A 476 12.96 6.43 32.90
CA GLN A 476 12.18 7.00 31.81
C GLN A 476 10.73 7.25 32.29
N ALA A 477 10.15 8.35 31.79
CA ALA A 477 8.79 8.75 32.12
C ALA A 477 7.89 8.81 30.86
N GLU A 478 8.07 7.87 29.94
CA GLU A 478 7.37 7.85 28.65
C GLU A 478 6.66 6.53 28.41
N THR A 479 5.54 6.57 27.67
CA THR A 479 4.72 5.39 27.35
C THR A 479 5.37 4.46 26.32
N SER A 480 6.35 4.94 25.57
CA SER A 480 7.25 4.17 24.72
C SER A 480 8.56 4.94 24.56
N GLY A 481 9.65 4.27 24.24
CA GLY A 481 10.85 5.05 24.07
C GLY A 481 12.14 4.27 23.87
N THR A 482 13.21 5.05 23.92
CA THR A 482 14.59 4.59 23.90
C THR A 482 15.29 5.02 25.17
N ALA A 483 16.07 4.10 25.75
CA ALA A 483 17.03 4.41 26.78
C ALA A 483 18.45 4.20 26.23
N VAL A 484 19.42 5.02 26.64
CA VAL A 484 20.82 4.87 26.23
C VAL A 484 21.70 4.64 27.44
N PHE A 485 22.38 3.52 27.47
CA PHE A 485 23.33 3.22 28.54
C PHE A 485 24.64 2.62 27.99
N LYS A 486 25.66 2.52 28.81
CA LYS A 486 26.94 1.92 28.40
C LYS A 486 27.01 0.44 28.74
N ALA A 487 27.46 -0.36 27.79
CA ALA A 487 27.84 -1.75 28.05
C ALA A 487 28.92 -1.82 29.14
N PRO A 488 28.97 -2.91 29.94
CA PRO A 488 30.07 -3.16 30.86
C PRO A 488 31.43 -3.08 30.14
N ILE A 489 32.46 -2.63 30.88
CA ILE A 489 33.85 -2.56 30.36
C ILE A 489 34.54 -3.92 30.47
N GLU A 490 34.02 -4.87 31.20
CA GLU A 490 34.53 -6.23 31.33
C GLU A 490 33.76 -7.16 30.38
N GLU A 491 34.48 -8.11 29.78
CA GLU A 491 33.84 -9.13 28.92
C GLU A 491 32.98 -10.09 29.73
N GLY A 492 31.87 -10.50 29.13
CA GLY A 492 30.96 -11.50 29.71
C GLY A 492 29.48 -11.12 29.55
N ASP A 493 28.64 -12.02 30.01
CA ASP A 493 27.19 -11.81 29.96
C ASP A 493 26.77 -10.79 31.03
N PHE A 494 25.82 -9.95 30.66
CA PHE A 494 25.18 -9.00 31.55
C PHE A 494 23.68 -8.91 31.25
N VAL A 495 22.93 -8.61 32.31
CA VAL A 495 21.47 -8.58 32.26
C VAL A 495 21.00 -7.13 32.14
N VAL A 496 20.11 -6.89 31.24
CA VAL A 496 19.32 -5.63 31.11
C VAL A 496 17.92 -5.96 31.55
N ASN A 497 17.41 -5.26 32.58
CA ASN A 497 16.07 -5.47 33.10
C ASN A 497 15.30 -4.15 33.05
N LEU A 498 14.09 -4.20 32.50
CA LEU A 498 13.13 -3.12 32.48
C LEU A 498 12.07 -3.36 33.54
N VAL A 499 11.82 -2.37 34.39
CA VAL A 499 10.84 -2.47 35.48
C VAL A 499 9.81 -1.36 35.31
N GLY A 500 8.53 -1.72 35.18
CA GLY A 500 7.42 -0.78 35.11
C GLY A 500 7.29 0.07 36.37
N VAL A 501 6.90 1.32 36.23
CA VAL A 501 6.73 2.27 37.35
C VAL A 501 5.32 2.88 37.27
N ASP A 502 4.62 2.95 38.43
CA ASP A 502 3.30 3.56 38.50
C ASP A 502 3.34 5.10 38.49
N GLU A 503 2.19 5.75 38.38
CA GLU A 503 2.04 7.22 38.40
C GLU A 503 2.59 7.91 39.63
N THR A 504 2.80 7.17 40.72
CA THR A 504 3.37 7.67 41.98
C THR A 504 4.86 7.45 42.11
N GLY A 505 5.50 6.80 41.11
CA GLY A 505 6.92 6.51 41.07
C GLY A 505 7.35 5.23 41.75
N ASN A 506 6.40 4.32 42.09
CA ASN A 506 6.73 3.03 42.67
C ASN A 506 6.91 1.97 41.59
N GLU A 507 7.88 1.09 41.78
CA GLU A 507 8.08 -0.04 40.88
C GLU A 507 6.96 -1.07 40.98
N LEU A 508 6.53 -1.53 39.84
CA LEU A 508 5.54 -2.60 39.67
C LEU A 508 6.24 -3.95 39.56
N ALA A 509 5.51 -5.03 39.82
CA ALA A 509 6.01 -6.40 39.60
C ALA A 509 5.89 -6.80 38.09
N ILE A 510 6.07 -5.84 37.20
CA ILE A 510 5.94 -6.00 35.72
C ILE A 510 7.32 -5.67 35.17
N THR A 511 7.97 -6.68 34.60
CA THR A 511 9.35 -6.57 34.13
C THR A 511 9.54 -7.32 32.83
N ASP A 512 10.51 -6.85 32.03
CA ASP A 512 11.10 -7.63 30.94
C ASP A 512 12.61 -7.63 31.09
N GLU A 513 13.25 -8.71 30.66
CA GLU A 513 14.67 -8.94 30.89
C GLU A 513 15.32 -9.62 29.69
N ILE A 514 16.47 -9.10 29.29
CA ILE A 514 17.32 -9.73 28.27
C ILE A 514 18.75 -9.88 28.79
N THR A 515 19.44 -10.90 28.30
CA THR A 515 20.87 -11.11 28.51
C THR A 515 21.64 -10.74 27.28
N LEU A 516 22.65 -9.88 27.41
CA LEU A 516 23.57 -9.46 26.37
C LEU A 516 24.99 -9.90 26.70
N THR A 517 25.84 -10.09 25.70
CA THR A 517 27.25 -10.45 25.89
C THR A 517 28.17 -9.30 25.49
N ALA A 518 28.95 -8.77 26.42
CA ALA A 518 29.98 -7.76 26.17
C ALA A 518 31.29 -8.44 25.72
N VAL A 519 31.87 -7.98 24.61
CA VAL A 519 33.13 -8.50 24.08
C VAL A 519 34.08 -7.34 23.71
N ASN A 520 35.38 -7.56 23.81
CA ASN A 520 36.38 -6.54 23.37
C ASN A 520 36.49 -6.40 21.86
N GLU A 521 36.12 -7.48 21.15
CA GLU A 521 36.12 -7.50 19.68
C GLU A 521 34.97 -8.40 19.21
N ILE A 522 34.16 -7.92 18.28
CA ILE A 522 33.12 -8.74 17.63
C ILE A 522 33.81 -9.56 16.55
N VAL A 523 33.94 -10.86 16.81
CA VAL A 523 34.43 -11.82 15.80
C VAL A 523 33.28 -12.18 14.89
N LEU A 524 33.32 -11.71 13.66
CA LEU A 524 32.35 -12.06 12.63
C LEU A 524 32.50 -13.56 12.27
N GLU A 525 31.44 -14.31 12.35
CA GLU A 525 31.39 -15.69 11.88
C GLU A 525 30.63 -15.74 10.54
N PRO A 526 31.32 -15.74 9.41
CA PRO A 526 30.67 -15.77 8.12
C PRO A 526 29.85 -17.06 7.95
N LYS A 527 28.62 -16.90 7.44
CA LYS A 527 27.73 -18.00 7.08
C LYS A 527 27.21 -17.80 5.68
N ILE A 528 26.95 -18.88 4.98
CA ILE A 528 26.30 -18.89 3.68
C ILE A 528 25.44 -20.15 3.57
N SER A 529 24.24 -20.01 3.00
CA SER A 529 23.38 -21.12 2.60
C SER A 529 22.71 -20.80 1.27
N VAL A 530 22.51 -21.81 0.42
CA VAL A 530 21.77 -21.64 -0.83
C VAL A 530 20.28 -21.59 -0.52
N SER A 531 19.63 -20.50 -0.84
CA SER A 531 18.17 -20.33 -0.70
C SER A 531 17.43 -20.64 -2.01
N ALA A 532 18.07 -20.43 -3.17
CA ALA A 532 17.57 -20.88 -4.47
C ALA A 532 18.75 -21.18 -5.43
N PRO A 533 18.59 -22.12 -6.38
CA PRO A 533 17.51 -23.11 -6.48
C PRO A 533 17.55 -24.13 -5.33
N LEU A 534 16.44 -24.83 -5.08
CA LEU A 534 16.40 -25.89 -4.06
C LEU A 534 17.19 -27.10 -4.52
N SER A 535 17.78 -27.84 -3.56
CA SER A 535 18.45 -29.13 -3.89
C SER A 535 17.52 -30.09 -4.63
N ASP A 536 18.07 -30.83 -5.58
CA ASP A 536 17.36 -31.76 -6.46
C ASP A 536 16.36 -31.13 -7.44
N SER A 537 16.31 -29.78 -7.56
CA SER A 537 15.50 -29.14 -8.60
C SER A 537 16.06 -29.39 -10.00
N SER A 538 15.15 -29.43 -10.99
CA SER A 538 15.49 -29.69 -12.38
C SER A 538 15.66 -28.40 -13.16
N VAL A 539 16.72 -28.29 -13.97
CA VAL A 539 17.00 -27.20 -14.88
C VAL A 539 17.30 -27.74 -16.28
N GLU A 540 16.96 -27.01 -17.33
CA GLU A 540 17.27 -27.45 -18.69
C GLU A 540 18.74 -27.23 -19.06
N THR A 541 19.28 -28.04 -19.95
CA THR A 541 20.63 -27.80 -20.51
C THR A 541 20.72 -26.44 -21.16
N ASN A 542 21.84 -25.72 -20.91
CA ASN A 542 22.12 -24.37 -21.42
C ASN A 542 21.16 -23.25 -20.93
N SER A 543 20.24 -23.53 -20.02
CA SER A 543 19.39 -22.49 -19.42
C SER A 543 20.17 -21.66 -18.40
N GLU A 544 19.69 -20.47 -18.12
CA GLU A 544 20.16 -19.66 -17.01
C GLU A 544 19.63 -20.21 -15.69
N ILE A 545 20.45 -20.17 -14.65
CA ILE A 545 20.12 -20.57 -13.28
C ILE A 545 20.35 -19.37 -12.39
N ASN A 546 19.30 -18.85 -11.80
CA ASN A 546 19.37 -17.82 -10.77
C ASN A 546 19.79 -18.48 -9.45
N VAL A 547 20.89 -18.06 -8.88
CA VAL A 547 21.40 -18.53 -7.59
C VAL A 547 21.20 -17.44 -6.56
N SER A 548 20.47 -17.76 -5.49
CA SER A 548 20.27 -16.89 -4.33
C SER A 548 20.87 -17.56 -3.09
N VAL A 549 21.47 -16.77 -2.23
CA VAL A 549 22.13 -17.24 -1.00
C VAL A 549 21.77 -16.34 0.17
N ASP A 550 21.62 -16.93 1.35
CA ASP A 550 21.56 -16.18 2.60
C ASP A 550 22.98 -16.00 3.12
N LEU A 551 23.38 -14.74 3.34
CA LEU A 551 24.72 -14.34 3.79
C LEU A 551 24.66 -13.73 5.18
N THR A 552 25.58 -14.12 6.05
CA THR A 552 25.86 -13.44 7.30
C THR A 552 27.36 -13.14 7.34
N ASP A 553 27.73 -11.92 7.68
CA ASP A 553 29.14 -11.47 7.78
C ASP A 553 29.97 -11.70 6.51
N ALA A 554 29.33 -11.61 5.35
CA ALA A 554 29.93 -11.72 4.04
C ALA A 554 29.31 -10.67 3.10
N THR A 555 30.05 -10.27 2.07
CA THR A 555 29.63 -9.21 1.13
C THR A 555 29.36 -9.70 -0.28
N GLY A 556 29.52 -11.01 -0.51
CA GLY A 556 29.30 -11.66 -1.78
C GLY A 556 29.60 -13.15 -1.68
N PHE A 557 29.52 -13.83 -2.79
CA PHE A 557 29.76 -15.28 -2.85
C PHE A 557 30.43 -15.71 -4.16
N GLU A 558 31.11 -16.81 -4.09
CA GLU A 558 31.68 -17.55 -5.22
C GLU A 558 30.82 -18.77 -5.49
N VAL A 559 30.43 -18.99 -6.73
CA VAL A 559 29.75 -20.22 -7.17
C VAL A 559 30.72 -21.07 -7.95
N THR A 560 30.85 -22.32 -7.55
CA THR A 560 31.51 -23.35 -8.35
C THR A 560 30.47 -24.35 -8.85
N PHE A 561 30.31 -24.43 -10.19
CA PHE A 561 29.35 -25.30 -10.83
C PHE A 561 29.94 -25.91 -12.11
N ASN A 562 29.87 -27.24 -12.27
CA ASN A 562 30.47 -27.96 -13.40
C ASN A 562 31.94 -27.56 -13.68
N GLY A 563 32.72 -27.31 -12.62
CA GLY A 563 34.12 -26.95 -12.73
C GLY A 563 34.39 -25.49 -13.17
N LEU A 564 33.35 -24.71 -13.36
CA LEU A 564 33.44 -23.26 -13.61
C LEU A 564 33.20 -22.51 -12.31
N THR A 565 33.90 -21.38 -12.15
CA THR A 565 33.78 -20.53 -10.97
C THR A 565 33.36 -19.14 -11.39
N SER A 566 32.35 -18.58 -10.71
CA SER A 566 31.85 -17.22 -10.90
C SER A 566 31.78 -16.50 -9.56
N LEU A 567 32.08 -15.19 -9.56
CA LEU A 567 32.06 -14.34 -8.36
C LEU A 567 30.90 -13.35 -8.44
N PHE A 568 30.15 -13.20 -7.35
CA PHE A 568 29.02 -12.31 -7.24
C PHE A 568 29.14 -11.42 -6.00
N SER A 569 28.73 -10.17 -6.13
CA SER A 569 28.59 -9.24 -5.02
C SER A 569 27.11 -9.23 -4.57
N GLY A 570 26.88 -9.20 -3.26
CA GLY A 570 25.51 -9.33 -2.71
C GLY A 570 25.06 -10.80 -2.61
N SER A 571 23.77 -11.05 -2.60
CA SER A 571 23.18 -12.36 -2.30
C SER A 571 22.62 -13.11 -3.52
N THR A 572 22.73 -12.55 -4.73
CA THR A 572 22.20 -13.17 -5.96
C THR A 572 23.23 -13.23 -7.08
N GLY A 573 23.10 -14.21 -7.97
CA GLY A 573 23.95 -14.36 -9.15
C GLY A 573 23.29 -15.25 -10.21
N VAL A 574 23.76 -15.15 -11.46
CA VAL A 574 23.25 -15.96 -12.58
C VAL A 574 24.39 -16.78 -13.17
N ILE A 575 24.16 -18.09 -13.32
CA ILE A 575 25.08 -19.02 -13.97
C ILE A 575 24.35 -19.78 -15.09
N THR A 576 25.09 -20.51 -15.91
CA THR A 576 24.51 -21.30 -17.02
C THR A 576 24.58 -22.78 -16.72
N ALA A 577 23.48 -23.49 -16.98
CA ALA A 577 23.41 -24.93 -16.86
C ALA A 577 24.38 -25.64 -17.86
N PRO A 578 24.94 -26.78 -17.49
CA PRO A 578 25.76 -27.63 -18.39
C PRO A 578 25.00 -28.03 -19.66
N THR A 579 25.81 -28.33 -20.72
CA THR A 579 25.27 -28.79 -22.01
C THR A 579 24.81 -30.26 -21.99
N GLU A 580 25.28 -31.04 -21.06
CA GLU A 580 24.97 -32.46 -20.95
C GLU A 580 24.02 -32.71 -19.78
N PRO A 581 22.97 -33.53 -19.95
CA PRO A 581 22.11 -33.93 -18.84
C PRO A 581 22.87 -34.73 -17.79
N GLY A 582 22.55 -34.54 -16.52
CA GLY A 582 23.19 -35.19 -15.39
C GLY A 582 22.87 -34.54 -14.06
N VAL A 583 23.41 -35.08 -12.99
CA VAL A 583 23.36 -34.45 -11.66
C VAL A 583 24.67 -33.70 -11.43
N TYR A 584 24.58 -32.47 -11.06
CA TYR A 584 25.73 -31.57 -10.84
C TYR A 584 25.62 -30.89 -9.49
N THR A 585 26.71 -30.90 -8.73
CA THR A 585 26.78 -30.18 -7.47
C THR A 585 27.14 -28.71 -7.71
N LEU A 586 26.31 -27.83 -7.19
CA LEU A 586 26.56 -26.39 -7.10
C LEU A 586 27.08 -26.11 -5.70
N THR A 587 28.26 -25.49 -5.60
CA THR A 587 28.87 -25.08 -4.33
C THR A 587 28.99 -23.58 -4.28
N VAL A 588 28.56 -22.98 -3.17
CA VAL A 588 28.73 -21.55 -2.88
C VAL A 588 29.72 -21.37 -1.74
N THR A 589 30.56 -20.34 -1.84
CA THR A 589 31.53 -19.97 -0.80
C THR A 589 31.42 -18.48 -0.52
N ALA A 590 31.27 -18.09 0.73
CA ALA A 590 31.15 -16.68 1.15
C ALA A 590 32.45 -15.91 0.83
N LEU A 591 32.29 -14.63 0.45
CA LEU A 591 33.41 -13.72 0.13
C LEU A 591 33.42 -12.48 1.03
N ASP A 592 34.62 -11.99 1.35
CA ASP A 592 34.79 -10.70 1.99
C ASP A 592 34.70 -9.54 0.96
N LYS A 593 34.71 -8.28 1.47
CA LYS A 593 34.68 -7.05 0.64
C LYS A 593 35.79 -6.92 -0.40
N SER A 594 36.82 -7.79 -0.34
CA SER A 594 37.93 -7.85 -1.29
C SER A 594 37.82 -9.06 -2.24
N ASN A 595 36.65 -9.71 -2.28
CA ASN A 595 36.36 -10.93 -3.00
C ASN A 595 37.28 -12.13 -2.62
N LYS A 596 37.73 -12.16 -1.37
CA LYS A 596 38.53 -13.28 -0.87
C LYS A 596 37.60 -14.29 -0.19
N PRO A 597 37.74 -15.60 -0.48
CA PRO A 597 36.98 -16.64 0.16
C PRO A 597 37.10 -16.64 1.69
N LEU A 598 35.96 -16.74 2.34
CA LEU A 598 35.80 -16.92 3.78
C LEU A 598 35.62 -18.42 4.11
N ASN A 599 35.77 -18.79 5.37
CA ASN A 599 35.60 -20.19 5.78
C ASN A 599 34.12 -20.56 6.01
N ALA A 600 33.28 -20.26 5.03
CA ALA A 600 31.86 -20.63 5.02
C ALA A 600 31.46 -21.06 3.60
N SER A 601 30.88 -22.22 3.45
CA SER A 601 30.41 -22.75 2.16
C SER A 601 29.21 -23.64 2.35
N ASP A 602 28.38 -23.73 1.30
CA ASP A 602 27.23 -24.63 1.22
C ASP A 602 27.16 -25.26 -0.17
N SER A 603 26.43 -26.38 -0.33
CA SER A 603 26.32 -27.11 -1.60
C SER A 603 24.97 -27.76 -1.75
N ILE A 604 24.47 -27.71 -2.97
CA ILE A 604 23.24 -28.41 -3.39
C ILE A 604 23.49 -29.20 -4.67
N ASP A 605 22.69 -30.23 -4.93
CA ASP A 605 22.70 -30.96 -6.20
C ASP A 605 21.56 -30.49 -7.09
N LEU A 606 21.85 -30.30 -8.39
CA LEU A 606 20.88 -29.92 -9.42
C LEU A 606 20.79 -31.00 -10.49
N ILE A 607 19.59 -31.27 -10.97
CA ILE A 607 19.31 -32.21 -12.04
C ILE A 607 19.21 -31.48 -13.36
N VAL A 608 20.21 -31.57 -14.21
CA VAL A 608 20.18 -30.97 -15.55
C VAL A 608 19.50 -31.96 -16.51
N THR A 609 18.45 -31.53 -17.19
CA THR A 609 17.64 -32.31 -18.10
C THR A 609 17.74 -31.78 -19.53
N ALA A 610 17.57 -32.67 -20.54
CA ALA A 610 17.40 -32.21 -21.90
C ALA A 610 16.09 -31.40 -22.04
N PRO A 611 16.03 -30.38 -22.94
CA PRO A 611 14.80 -29.65 -23.19
C PRO A 611 13.65 -30.60 -23.52
N VAL A 612 12.52 -30.42 -22.86
CA VAL A 612 11.29 -31.15 -23.21
C VAL A 612 10.71 -30.47 -24.45
N ILE A 613 10.77 -31.15 -25.58
CA ILE A 613 10.06 -30.71 -26.77
C ILE A 613 8.60 -31.12 -26.55
N GLU A 614 7.80 -30.20 -26.01
CA GLU A 614 6.34 -30.36 -25.96
C GLU A 614 5.82 -30.43 -27.40
N PRO A 615 4.91 -31.36 -27.76
CA PRO A 615 4.27 -31.37 -29.04
C PRO A 615 3.49 -30.05 -29.21
N SER A 616 3.62 -29.41 -30.38
CA SER A 616 2.89 -28.19 -30.71
C SER A 616 1.41 -28.34 -30.34
N GLU A 617 0.90 -27.49 -29.48
CA GLU A 617 -0.51 -27.47 -29.08
C GLU A 617 -1.44 -27.06 -30.24
N LEU A 618 -0.87 -26.47 -31.30
CA LEU A 618 -1.58 -26.14 -32.52
C LEU A 618 -1.65 -27.35 -33.46
N THR A 619 -2.77 -27.51 -34.12
CA THR A 619 -2.94 -28.49 -35.21
C THR A 619 -3.43 -27.79 -36.45
N CYS A 620 -2.99 -28.30 -37.61
CA CYS A 620 -3.43 -27.85 -38.93
C CYS A 620 -4.15 -28.95 -39.67
N SER A 621 -5.26 -28.57 -40.34
CA SER A 621 -6.01 -29.51 -41.18
C SER A 621 -6.44 -28.81 -42.48
N VAL A 622 -6.41 -29.55 -43.56
CA VAL A 622 -6.79 -29.08 -44.93
C VAL A 622 -8.19 -29.61 -45.22
N GLY A 623 -9.09 -28.69 -45.64
CA GLY A 623 -10.43 -29.03 -46.06
C GLY A 623 -10.52 -29.50 -47.49
N GLU A 624 -11.72 -29.50 -48.03
CA GLU A 624 -12.00 -29.94 -49.40
C GLU A 624 -11.32 -29.07 -50.46
N ILE A 625 -10.75 -29.72 -51.50
CA ILE A 625 -10.14 -29.04 -52.65
C ILE A 625 -11.16 -29.00 -53.79
N ASN A 626 -11.53 -27.79 -54.20
CA ASN A 626 -12.34 -27.57 -55.39
C ASN A 626 -11.42 -27.33 -56.60
N ALA A 627 -11.25 -28.37 -57.45
CA ALA A 627 -10.36 -28.31 -58.63
C ALA A 627 -11.15 -28.22 -59.95
N TRP A 628 -10.60 -27.50 -60.93
CA TRP A 628 -11.03 -27.41 -62.32
C TRP A 628 -9.83 -27.60 -63.25
N ASP A 629 -10.04 -27.64 -64.56
CA ASP A 629 -9.03 -28.06 -65.55
C ASP A 629 -7.58 -27.60 -65.35
N SER A 630 -7.35 -26.40 -64.79
CA SER A 630 -6.01 -25.87 -64.61
C SER A 630 -5.78 -25.15 -63.27
N GLY A 631 -6.75 -25.20 -62.33
CA GLY A 631 -6.63 -24.52 -61.08
C GLY A 631 -7.44 -25.19 -59.98
N PHE A 632 -7.24 -24.73 -58.74
CA PHE A 632 -7.98 -25.21 -57.57
C PHE A 632 -8.10 -24.08 -56.51
N THR A 633 -9.06 -24.29 -55.61
CA THR A 633 -9.25 -23.50 -54.42
C THR A 633 -9.37 -24.41 -53.21
N ILE A 634 -8.68 -24.06 -52.13
CA ILE A 634 -8.89 -24.63 -50.80
C ILE A 634 -9.42 -23.52 -49.92
N SER A 635 -10.70 -23.59 -49.56
CA SER A 635 -11.36 -22.49 -48.83
C SER A 635 -11.34 -22.66 -47.32
N ASN A 636 -10.95 -23.84 -46.84
CA ASN A 636 -11.05 -24.21 -45.44
C ASN A 636 -9.79 -24.96 -44.98
N ILE A 637 -8.71 -24.21 -44.76
CA ILE A 637 -7.50 -24.71 -44.08
C ILE A 637 -7.59 -24.17 -42.67
N ALA A 638 -7.69 -25.07 -41.69
CA ALA A 638 -7.99 -24.71 -40.31
C ALA A 638 -6.76 -24.88 -39.42
N VAL A 639 -6.45 -23.88 -38.63
CA VAL A 639 -5.47 -23.92 -37.53
C VAL A 639 -6.23 -23.86 -36.21
N LYS A 640 -6.04 -24.89 -35.37
CA LYS A 640 -6.74 -25.02 -34.10
C LYS A 640 -5.75 -25.08 -32.95
N ASN A 641 -6.03 -24.29 -31.92
CA ASN A 641 -5.36 -24.41 -30.63
C ASN A 641 -6.04 -25.51 -29.80
N ASN A 642 -5.31 -26.59 -29.50
CA ASN A 642 -5.78 -27.68 -28.65
C ASN A 642 -5.21 -27.59 -27.23
N GLY A 643 -4.35 -26.59 -26.95
CA GLY A 643 -3.80 -26.31 -25.64
C GLY A 643 -4.80 -25.69 -24.69
N SER A 644 -4.40 -25.53 -23.44
CA SER A 644 -5.16 -24.88 -22.38
C SER A 644 -4.97 -23.36 -22.34
N GLU A 645 -3.92 -22.83 -22.97
CA GLU A 645 -3.53 -21.44 -23.00
C GLU A 645 -3.79 -20.78 -24.36
N ALA A 646 -3.93 -19.48 -24.41
CA ALA A 646 -4.05 -18.73 -25.65
C ALA A 646 -2.70 -18.62 -26.34
N VAL A 647 -2.67 -18.78 -27.68
CA VAL A 647 -1.50 -18.49 -28.50
C VAL A 647 -1.71 -17.16 -29.24
N ASN A 648 -0.67 -16.35 -29.35
CA ASN A 648 -0.76 -15.01 -29.97
C ASN A 648 -0.44 -15.00 -31.47
N THR A 649 0.21 -16.04 -31.96
CA THR A 649 0.62 -16.14 -33.36
C THR A 649 0.53 -17.59 -33.82
N TRP A 650 0.35 -17.81 -35.11
CA TRP A 650 0.46 -19.14 -35.70
C TRP A 650 1.19 -19.08 -37.03
N SER A 651 1.91 -20.17 -37.33
CA SER A 651 2.60 -20.41 -38.59
C SER A 651 2.43 -21.85 -39.01
N VAL A 652 2.14 -22.08 -40.27
CA VAL A 652 1.99 -23.43 -40.86
C VAL A 652 2.73 -23.54 -42.17
N GLU A 653 3.20 -24.73 -42.47
CA GLU A 653 3.75 -25.12 -43.76
C GLU A 653 2.71 -25.93 -44.55
N LEU A 654 2.36 -25.47 -45.76
CA LEU A 654 1.58 -26.21 -46.75
C LEU A 654 2.55 -26.83 -47.76
N LYS A 655 2.54 -28.14 -47.92
CA LYS A 655 3.40 -28.85 -48.86
C LYS A 655 2.58 -29.69 -49.81
N PHE A 656 2.63 -29.36 -51.10
CA PHE A 656 1.98 -30.04 -52.19
C PHE A 656 2.88 -31.19 -52.73
N ASN A 657 2.26 -32.20 -53.36
CA ASN A 657 2.94 -33.29 -54.02
C ASN A 657 3.66 -32.88 -55.33
N SER A 658 3.28 -31.74 -55.92
CA SER A 658 3.87 -31.19 -57.15
C SER A 658 3.88 -29.65 -57.07
N ALA A 659 4.62 -29.00 -57.97
CA ALA A 659 4.66 -27.55 -58.03
C ALA A 659 3.28 -26.99 -58.43
N VAL A 660 2.87 -25.92 -57.73
CA VAL A 660 1.66 -25.15 -57.96
C VAL A 660 2.02 -23.67 -58.12
N ASP A 661 1.31 -22.98 -59.01
CA ASP A 661 1.50 -21.54 -59.20
C ASP A 661 0.45 -20.78 -58.35
N PHE A 662 0.91 -20.08 -57.32
CA PHE A 662 0.06 -19.31 -56.40
C PHE A 662 -0.66 -18.18 -57.14
N VAL A 663 -1.95 -18.09 -56.98
CA VAL A 663 -2.78 -17.03 -57.57
C VAL A 663 -3.21 -15.99 -56.52
N SER A 664 -3.78 -16.44 -55.43
CA SER A 664 -4.23 -15.58 -54.33
C SER A 664 -4.45 -16.40 -53.05
N GLY A 665 -4.40 -15.72 -51.89
CA GLY A 665 -4.74 -16.27 -50.59
C GLY A 665 -5.50 -15.27 -49.75
N TRP A 666 -6.24 -15.73 -48.77
CA TRP A 666 -7.00 -14.89 -47.84
C TRP A 666 -6.88 -15.42 -46.40
N SER A 667 -7.01 -14.50 -45.45
CA SER A 667 -6.91 -14.75 -44.00
C SER A 667 -5.57 -15.36 -43.55
N GLY A 668 -4.49 -15.13 -44.33
CA GLY A 668 -3.12 -15.53 -44.00
C GLY A 668 -2.14 -14.77 -44.89
N HIS A 669 -0.91 -14.60 -44.41
CA HIS A 669 0.21 -14.08 -45.18
C HIS A 669 0.98 -15.27 -45.76
N PHE A 670 1.12 -15.36 -47.09
CA PHE A 670 1.70 -16.48 -47.81
C PHE A 670 3.10 -16.14 -48.31
N GLU A 671 4.06 -16.96 -47.93
CA GLU A 671 5.43 -16.90 -48.43
C GLU A 671 5.84 -18.27 -48.96
N GLY A 672 6.60 -18.29 -50.06
CA GLY A 672 7.05 -19.51 -50.66
C GLY A 672 6.72 -19.59 -52.17
N ALA A 673 7.11 -20.69 -52.80
CA ALA A 673 6.89 -20.97 -54.24
C ALA A 673 6.93 -22.47 -54.53
N ASN A 674 6.52 -22.84 -55.74
CA ASN A 674 6.50 -24.23 -56.21
C ASN A 674 5.58 -25.10 -55.35
N SER A 675 6.13 -26.04 -54.61
CA SER A 675 5.35 -27.01 -53.84
C SER A 675 5.22 -26.72 -52.34
N THR A 676 5.82 -25.62 -51.82
CA THR A 676 5.86 -25.38 -50.37
C THR A 676 5.57 -23.89 -50.07
N PHE A 677 4.62 -23.65 -49.20
CA PHE A 677 4.23 -22.31 -48.73
C PHE A 677 4.22 -22.29 -47.21
N THR A 678 4.86 -21.27 -46.64
CA THR A 678 4.68 -20.90 -45.24
C THR A 678 3.54 -19.89 -45.15
N VAL A 679 2.58 -20.14 -44.30
CA VAL A 679 1.44 -19.25 -44.09
C VAL A 679 1.42 -18.83 -42.62
N THR A 680 1.43 -17.51 -42.36
CA THR A 680 1.36 -16.91 -41.05
C THR A 680 0.07 -16.13 -40.84
N ASN A 681 -0.30 -15.86 -39.61
CA ASN A 681 -1.48 -15.09 -39.26
C ASN A 681 -1.39 -13.64 -39.75
N LEU A 682 -2.56 -13.03 -39.90
CA LEU A 682 -2.75 -11.60 -40.02
C LEU A 682 -3.06 -11.00 -38.61
N ASP A 683 -2.97 -9.67 -38.46
CA ASP A 683 -3.16 -8.97 -37.19
C ASP A 683 -4.48 -9.30 -36.46
N TYR A 684 -5.54 -9.61 -37.21
CA TYR A 684 -6.87 -9.86 -36.64
C TYR A 684 -7.15 -11.33 -36.30
N ASN A 685 -6.31 -12.29 -36.68
CA ASN A 685 -6.56 -13.72 -36.49
C ASN A 685 -5.36 -14.50 -35.93
N GLY A 686 -4.39 -13.79 -35.37
CA GLY A 686 -3.18 -14.38 -34.75
C GLY A 686 -3.49 -14.99 -33.40
N MET A 687 -4.29 -14.32 -32.58
CA MET A 687 -4.64 -14.80 -31.23
C MET A 687 -5.71 -15.90 -31.33
N LEU A 688 -5.40 -17.07 -30.79
CA LEU A 688 -6.31 -18.22 -30.67
C LEU A 688 -6.42 -18.64 -29.21
N ALA A 689 -7.56 -18.40 -28.59
CA ALA A 689 -7.86 -18.90 -27.25
C ALA A 689 -7.87 -20.44 -27.22
N ALA A 690 -7.82 -21.02 -26.04
CA ALA A 690 -7.93 -22.46 -25.85
C ALA A 690 -9.14 -23.06 -26.59
N GLY A 691 -8.92 -24.06 -27.42
CA GLY A 691 -9.93 -24.71 -28.25
C GLY A 691 -10.39 -23.93 -29.48
N GLN A 692 -9.93 -22.68 -29.68
CA GLN A 692 -10.34 -21.85 -30.81
C GLN A 692 -9.70 -22.30 -32.12
N THR A 693 -10.42 -22.07 -33.24
CA THR A 693 -9.97 -22.38 -34.60
C THR A 693 -10.07 -21.13 -35.47
N THR A 694 -9.03 -20.88 -36.27
CA THR A 694 -9.06 -19.90 -37.38
C THR A 694 -8.98 -20.63 -38.70
N ILE A 695 -9.46 -19.97 -39.77
CA ILE A 695 -9.51 -20.55 -41.10
C ILE A 695 -8.89 -19.58 -42.10
N PHE A 696 -8.08 -20.11 -43.00
CA PHE A 696 -7.56 -19.39 -44.15
C PHE A 696 -7.75 -20.19 -45.45
N GLY A 697 -7.47 -19.63 -46.58
CA GLY A 697 -7.60 -20.33 -47.83
C GLY A 697 -6.73 -19.79 -48.96
N MET A 698 -6.59 -20.56 -50.03
CA MET A 698 -5.80 -20.18 -51.16
C MET A 698 -6.41 -20.65 -52.50
N GLN A 699 -6.00 -19.96 -53.58
CA GLN A 699 -6.23 -20.37 -54.95
C GLN A 699 -4.88 -20.48 -55.67
N ALA A 700 -4.70 -21.54 -56.41
CA ALA A 700 -3.50 -21.76 -57.20
C ALA A 700 -3.84 -22.51 -58.55
N SER A 701 -2.95 -22.43 -59.50
CA SER A 701 -2.98 -23.30 -60.71
C SER A 701 -2.03 -24.46 -60.55
N TYR A 702 -2.30 -25.56 -61.27
CA TYR A 702 -1.49 -26.78 -61.24
C TYR A 702 -1.42 -27.43 -62.60
N SER A 703 -0.41 -28.30 -62.73
CA SER A 703 -0.26 -29.18 -63.90
C SER A 703 0.03 -30.61 -63.43
N GLY A 704 -0.74 -31.59 -63.91
CA GLY A 704 -0.59 -33.01 -63.53
C GLY A 704 -1.60 -33.41 -62.48
N GLU A 705 -1.27 -34.42 -61.65
CA GLU A 705 -2.14 -34.91 -60.57
C GLU A 705 -2.06 -34.02 -59.33
N LEU A 706 -3.21 -33.55 -58.86
CA LEU A 706 -3.34 -32.75 -57.65
C LEU A 706 -3.80 -33.62 -56.48
N LEU A 707 -2.99 -33.70 -55.43
CA LEU A 707 -3.36 -34.27 -54.13
C LEU A 707 -3.46 -33.14 -53.11
N ALA A 708 -4.21 -33.40 -52.02
CA ALA A 708 -4.28 -32.47 -50.91
C ALA A 708 -2.89 -32.23 -50.33
N PRO A 709 -2.50 -30.97 -50.07
CA PRO A 709 -1.24 -30.68 -49.43
C PRO A 709 -1.23 -31.21 -48.01
N THR A 710 -0.05 -31.56 -47.51
CA THR A 710 0.15 -31.69 -46.05
C THR A 710 0.21 -30.34 -45.41
N CYS A 711 -0.40 -30.17 -44.23
CA CYS A 711 -0.32 -28.99 -43.40
C CYS A 711 0.34 -29.33 -42.07
N THR A 712 1.45 -28.68 -41.78
CA THR A 712 2.20 -28.87 -40.54
C THR A 712 2.35 -27.52 -39.83
N VAL A 713 2.25 -27.51 -38.51
CA VAL A 713 2.51 -26.34 -37.69
C VAL A 713 4.01 -26.20 -37.51
N ASN A 714 4.51 -24.95 -37.68
CA ASN A 714 5.93 -24.61 -37.51
C ASN A 714 6.23 -24.21 -36.07
#